data_bfc981306c0841de961d62a69777849e
#
_entry.id   bfc981306c0841de961d62a69777849e
#
_cell.length_a   1.000
_cell.length_b   1.000
_cell.length_c   1.000
_cell.angle_alpha   90.00
_cell.angle_beta   90.00
_cell.angle_gamma   90.00
#
_symmetry.space_group_name_H-M   'P 1'
#
loop_
_entity.id
_entity.type
_entity.pdbx_description
1 polymer ?
#
loop_
_entity_poly.entity_id
_entity_poly.type
_entity_poly.pdbx_seq_one_letter_code
_entity_poly.pdbx_strand_id
1 'polypeptide(L)'
;MQPAPENILAARTLLADGIIQEIAALQLEPHIKVPFSIVAVGGYGRCELFPHSDIDVIVLVENESDLEPVKEPLAQFLRDVWDRRLRVSQSVRTIDECTRLNEHNIELNVSLLDLRLIAGDALLFGKLKSALPAFYRKHADRLMSELAAMVRKRHTKFNDTVYHLEPNIKEAPGGIRDIQFLQWLAALAQDKGQIAETLAEIEDSRKFLATVRCFLHQQMNRDSNLLTFELQDRIAAAWADPAPDPAEWMREYYRHARRVYQAALRALEYAELKDAGVVRQFHDWRARLSNSEFTVTHERVLLRNPAVTMSSASGLLQLFTFLARHGLHLSGDAHRRLVSNGPALCQLLRSQHAPWSEWREFFQQKHVAMALRQMQETGLLAAAIPHWGAVECLVVRDFYHRYTVDEHSIVAIEVIDQLADEKTHLPIRFHNLLTEEEHVALLRLALLLHDVGKGTLPGDHVRGSIDVAAEVFDRLSVPPLQREAVLFLIEHHLDLSLVMNGRDLDDPGTARFLTSRIGTQEDLRRLTLLTFADISAVNPTAMTPWRMEQLWRVYLSAQEQLTRELIANRIDKSEASVLGQGATPPLVNFLRGFPTRYLRTHTREEIEHHFELEQNRTPGGVAVEITKDSGVYLLTVIAPDNPGAFASLCGALASCGMNILKAEAASNSHGCILDLIRFADPMRTLELNPAEVSTLQGTVRCVLEGTVQVAELLKRRRTPPRPSSGTKIAPSVRFNNEASDECTLIDFNGEDRPGLLYDLTSSLSAAGCNIELVLVDTEAHKAIDVFYVTREGKKLDEGVQKSLGEALLNAAHHR
;
A
#
# COMPACT_ATOMS: atom_id res chain seq x y z
N MET A 1 -19.99 27.99 13.35
CA MET A 1 -18.61 28.47 13.07
C MET A 1 -17.68 27.79 14.07
N GLN A 2 -16.82 26.91 13.62
CA GLN A 2 -15.76 26.39 14.48
C GLN A 2 -14.78 27.53 14.79
N PRO A 3 -14.24 27.65 16.02
CA PRO A 3 -13.23 28.66 16.34
C PRO A 3 -12.00 28.43 15.47
N ALA A 4 -11.36 29.51 15.02
CA ALA A 4 -10.15 29.42 14.21
C ALA A 4 -9.11 28.53 14.93
N PRO A 5 -8.44 27.58 14.27
CA PRO A 5 -7.53 26.64 14.91
C PRO A 5 -6.43 27.34 15.70
N GLU A 6 -5.99 28.51 15.27
CA GLU A 6 -5.00 29.34 15.95
C GLU A 6 -5.45 29.74 17.36
N ASN A 7 -6.72 30.07 17.53
CA ASN A 7 -7.28 30.43 18.85
C ASN A 7 -7.29 29.23 19.81
N ILE A 8 -7.59 28.02 19.28
CA ILE A 8 -7.57 26.79 20.07
C ILE A 8 -6.14 26.47 20.53
N LEU A 9 -5.17 26.56 19.60
CA LEU A 9 -3.77 26.27 19.87
C LEU A 9 -3.17 27.28 20.84
N ALA A 10 -3.44 28.57 20.66
CA ALA A 10 -2.98 29.64 21.55
C ALA A 10 -3.59 29.52 22.96
N ALA A 11 -4.90 29.27 23.07
CA ALA A 11 -5.56 29.11 24.38
C ALA A 11 -4.99 27.89 25.13
N ARG A 12 -4.75 26.78 24.45
CA ARG A 12 -4.14 25.59 25.06
C ARG A 12 -2.69 25.84 25.48
N THR A 13 -1.93 26.58 24.68
CA THR A 13 -0.55 26.95 25.01
C THR A 13 -0.52 27.80 26.27
N LEU A 14 -1.39 28.81 26.36
CA LEU A 14 -1.50 29.67 27.56
C LEU A 14 -1.90 28.87 28.81
N LEU A 15 -2.81 27.91 28.66
CA LEU A 15 -3.19 27.03 29.77
C LEU A 15 -2.00 26.19 30.25
N ALA A 16 -1.24 25.62 29.33
CA ALA A 16 -0.04 24.83 29.63
C ALA A 16 1.04 25.70 30.26
N ASP A 17 1.24 26.93 29.78
CA ASP A 17 2.19 27.90 30.36
C ASP A 17 1.85 28.18 31.83
N GLY A 18 0.57 28.47 32.14
CA GLY A 18 0.14 28.70 33.49
C GLY A 18 0.37 27.53 34.45
N ILE A 19 0.07 26.30 33.98
CA ILE A 19 0.30 25.07 34.78
C ILE A 19 1.80 24.86 35.03
N ILE A 20 2.63 25.01 34.01
CA ILE A 20 4.08 24.81 34.11
C ILE A 20 4.68 25.87 35.03
N GLN A 21 4.27 27.15 34.93
CA GLN A 21 4.73 28.24 35.79
C GLN A 21 4.37 28.00 37.23
N GLU A 22 3.08 27.64 37.52
CA GLU A 22 2.62 27.31 38.86
C GLU A 22 3.47 26.21 39.50
N ILE A 23 3.66 25.06 38.79
CA ILE A 23 4.40 23.94 39.34
C ILE A 23 5.90 24.27 39.46
N ALA A 24 6.47 25.03 38.51
CA ALA A 24 7.87 25.47 38.60
C ALA A 24 8.12 26.33 39.80
N ALA A 25 7.22 27.29 40.11
CA ALA A 25 7.30 28.15 41.30
C ALA A 25 7.21 27.35 42.62
N LEU A 26 6.49 26.21 42.61
CA LEU A 26 6.31 25.37 43.81
C LEU A 26 7.46 24.35 43.97
N GLN A 27 7.93 23.74 42.89
CA GLN A 27 8.82 22.55 42.93
C GLN A 27 10.27 22.86 42.56
N LEU A 28 10.52 23.88 41.73
CA LEU A 28 11.87 24.15 41.22
C LEU A 28 12.51 25.37 41.89
N GLU A 29 11.84 26.52 41.91
CA GLU A 29 12.42 27.75 42.43
C GLU A 29 12.87 27.67 43.92
N PRO A 30 12.15 27.00 44.85
CA PRO A 30 12.61 26.88 46.24
C PRO A 30 13.78 25.90 46.42
N HIS A 31 13.89 24.89 45.52
CA HIS A 31 14.80 23.75 45.69
C HIS A 31 16.08 23.85 44.88
N ILE A 32 16.04 24.56 43.75
CA ILE A 32 17.19 24.76 42.85
C ILE A 32 17.87 26.08 43.23
N LYS A 33 19.16 26.01 43.61
CA LYS A 33 19.96 27.19 43.99
C LYS A 33 20.85 27.72 42.89
N VAL A 34 20.94 27.01 41.75
CA VAL A 34 21.68 27.42 40.56
C VAL A 34 20.72 28.10 39.58
N PRO A 35 21.22 29.00 38.68
CA PRO A 35 20.39 29.57 37.65
C PRO A 35 19.84 28.47 36.70
N PHE A 36 18.53 28.44 36.49
CA PHE A 36 17.87 27.55 35.53
C PHE A 36 16.79 28.27 34.75
N SER A 37 16.44 27.78 33.58
CA SER A 37 15.32 28.27 32.79
C SER A 37 14.55 27.11 32.16
N ILE A 38 13.21 27.16 32.24
CA ILE A 38 12.34 26.24 31.47
C ILE A 38 12.02 26.92 30.16
N VAL A 39 12.44 26.28 29.06
CA VAL A 39 12.35 26.82 27.72
C VAL A 39 11.47 25.88 26.88
N ALA A 40 10.37 26.38 26.35
CA ALA A 40 9.55 25.70 25.38
C ALA A 40 10.26 25.64 24.02
N VAL A 41 10.17 24.50 23.35
CA VAL A 41 10.74 24.30 22.01
C VAL A 41 9.73 23.63 21.08
N GLY A 42 10.05 23.57 19.77
CA GLY A 42 9.19 22.96 18.79
C GLY A 42 7.79 23.55 18.74
N GLY A 43 6.74 22.72 18.64
CA GLY A 43 5.35 23.15 18.57
C GLY A 43 4.89 23.97 19.77
N TYR A 44 5.38 23.63 20.96
CA TYR A 44 5.09 24.37 22.17
C TYR A 44 5.77 25.75 22.17
N GLY A 45 7.00 25.81 21.70
CA GLY A 45 7.73 27.08 21.52
C GLY A 45 7.04 28.03 20.55
N ARG A 46 6.50 27.52 19.44
CA ARG A 46 5.74 28.30 18.43
C ARG A 46 4.33 28.68 18.85
N CYS A 47 3.88 28.31 20.05
CA CYS A 47 2.49 28.46 20.49
C CYS A 47 1.48 27.65 19.64
N GLU A 48 1.90 26.53 19.09
CA GLU A 48 1.10 25.61 18.26
C GLU A 48 0.83 24.28 18.99
N LEU A 49 0.37 24.32 20.26
CA LEU A 49 0.12 23.14 21.06
C LEU A 49 -1.24 22.50 20.72
N PHE A 50 -1.23 21.42 19.95
CA PHE A 50 -2.44 20.67 19.59
C PHE A 50 -3.05 19.96 20.81
N PRO A 51 -4.37 19.63 20.79
CA PRO A 51 -5.11 19.18 21.99
C PRO A 51 -4.48 18.04 22.79
N HIS A 52 -3.83 17.08 22.13
CA HIS A 52 -3.19 15.92 22.79
C HIS A 52 -1.70 15.79 22.47
N SER A 53 -1.06 16.86 21.95
CA SER A 53 0.39 16.86 21.73
C SER A 53 1.16 16.89 23.04
N ASP A 54 2.36 16.33 23.02
CA ASP A 54 3.33 16.44 24.09
C ASP A 54 3.87 17.88 24.17
N ILE A 55 4.32 18.25 25.35
CA ILE A 55 4.94 19.53 25.66
C ILE A 55 6.45 19.33 25.66
N ASP A 56 7.13 19.92 24.67
CA ASP A 56 8.58 19.80 24.54
C ASP A 56 9.26 20.95 25.29
N VAL A 57 10.07 20.61 26.31
CA VAL A 57 10.81 21.59 27.10
C VAL A 57 12.28 21.26 27.25
N ILE A 58 13.08 22.30 27.28
CA ILE A 58 14.48 22.25 27.71
C ILE A 58 14.58 22.91 29.07
N VAL A 59 15.16 22.20 30.04
CA VAL A 59 15.63 22.79 31.29
C VAL A 59 17.05 23.24 31.09
N LEU A 60 17.23 24.54 30.89
CA LEU A 60 18.54 25.15 30.63
C LEU A 60 19.26 25.40 31.93
N VAL A 61 20.51 25.03 32.04
CA VAL A 61 21.45 25.33 33.11
C VAL A 61 22.71 25.98 32.56
N GLU A 62 23.52 26.63 33.40
CA GLU A 62 24.71 27.37 32.92
C GLU A 62 25.88 26.40 32.60
N ASN A 63 26.18 25.48 33.53
CA ASN A 63 27.35 24.60 33.45
C ASN A 63 26.98 23.13 33.69
N GLU A 64 27.88 22.19 33.34
CA GLU A 64 27.72 20.76 33.60
C GLU A 64 27.64 20.45 35.11
N SER A 65 28.31 21.22 35.99
CA SER A 65 28.18 21.09 37.45
C SER A 65 26.79 21.37 37.99
N ASP A 66 25.97 22.10 37.22
CA ASP A 66 24.63 22.52 37.61
C ASP A 66 23.56 21.47 37.27
N LEU A 67 23.97 20.41 36.54
CA LEU A 67 23.06 19.32 36.15
C LEU A 67 22.60 18.46 37.33
N GLU A 68 23.50 18.12 38.26
CA GLU A 68 23.19 17.23 39.37
C GLU A 68 22.19 17.83 40.38
N PRO A 69 22.33 19.12 40.81
CA PRO A 69 21.34 19.76 41.69
C PRO A 69 19.93 19.87 41.13
N VAL A 70 19.76 19.81 39.80
CA VAL A 70 18.46 19.98 39.14
C VAL A 70 17.69 18.65 39.03
N LYS A 71 18.34 17.50 39.10
CA LYS A 71 17.74 16.18 38.79
C LYS A 71 16.57 15.83 39.68
N GLU A 72 16.72 15.92 41.02
CA GLU A 72 15.67 15.50 41.97
C GLU A 72 14.46 16.44 41.99
N PRO A 73 14.64 17.80 42.06
CA PRO A 73 13.53 18.71 41.91
C PRO A 73 12.78 18.58 40.59
N LEU A 74 13.53 18.34 39.49
CA LEU A 74 12.95 18.12 38.16
C LEU A 74 12.09 16.84 38.11
N ALA A 75 12.53 15.76 38.76
CA ALA A 75 11.75 14.54 38.82
C ALA A 75 10.41 14.72 39.53
N GLN A 76 10.37 15.57 40.61
CA GLN A 76 9.13 15.92 41.30
C GLN A 76 8.27 16.84 40.41
N PHE A 77 8.85 17.86 39.81
CA PHE A 77 8.17 18.72 38.83
C PHE A 77 7.47 17.92 37.73
N LEU A 78 8.15 16.95 37.14
CA LEU A 78 7.59 16.12 36.08
C LEU A 78 6.43 15.25 36.55
N ARG A 79 6.48 14.71 37.78
CA ARG A 79 5.37 13.96 38.36
C ARG A 79 4.13 14.87 38.55
N ASP A 80 4.33 16.07 39.08
CA ASP A 80 3.24 17.01 39.31
C ASP A 80 2.60 17.52 37.99
N VAL A 81 3.39 17.73 36.96
CA VAL A 81 2.91 18.05 35.59
C VAL A 81 2.13 16.90 34.99
N TRP A 82 2.59 15.65 35.18
CA TRP A 82 1.88 14.46 34.73
C TRP A 82 0.54 14.29 35.44
N ASP A 83 0.48 14.56 36.75
CA ASP A 83 -0.77 14.50 37.51
C ASP A 83 -1.83 15.51 37.03
N ARG A 84 -1.38 16.64 36.43
CA ARG A 84 -2.23 17.57 35.69
C ARG A 84 -2.58 17.13 34.26
N ARG A 85 -2.28 15.87 33.88
CA ARG A 85 -2.53 15.26 32.58
C ARG A 85 -1.82 15.95 31.41
N LEU A 86 -0.69 16.58 31.67
CA LEU A 86 0.21 17.09 30.62
C LEU A 86 1.38 16.12 30.43
N ARG A 87 1.55 15.65 29.20
CA ARG A 87 2.69 14.82 28.83
C ARG A 87 3.85 15.74 28.44
N VAL A 88 4.97 15.60 29.13
CA VAL A 88 6.15 16.40 28.89
C VAL A 88 7.28 15.54 28.37
N SER A 89 7.87 15.98 27.26
CA SER A 89 9.16 15.54 26.75
C SER A 89 10.20 16.56 27.19
N GLN A 90 11.15 16.14 28.03
CA GLN A 90 12.14 17.08 28.58
C GLN A 90 13.57 16.65 28.27
N SER A 91 14.45 17.63 28.17
CA SER A 91 15.90 17.44 28.26
C SER A 91 16.53 18.52 29.11
N VAL A 92 17.60 18.18 29.87
CA VAL A 92 18.39 19.16 30.60
C VAL A 92 19.63 19.46 29.77
N ARG A 93 19.93 20.72 29.55
CA ARG A 93 21.02 21.17 28.66
C ARG A 93 21.76 22.37 29.19
N THR A 94 23.02 22.42 28.85
CA THR A 94 23.86 23.65 29.03
C THR A 94 23.80 24.52 27.77
N ILE A 95 24.25 25.79 27.89
CA ILE A 95 24.38 26.70 26.73
C ILE A 95 25.33 26.10 25.69
N ASP A 96 26.46 25.50 26.16
CA ASP A 96 27.48 24.90 25.28
C ASP A 96 26.91 23.71 24.50
N GLU A 97 26.09 22.84 25.13
CA GLU A 97 25.44 21.76 24.44
C GLU A 97 24.41 22.25 23.41
N CYS A 98 23.65 23.30 23.72
CA CYS A 98 22.68 23.93 22.81
C CYS A 98 23.35 24.57 21.58
N THR A 99 24.60 25.05 21.72
CA THR A 99 25.37 25.71 20.64
C THR A 99 26.40 24.79 19.99
N ARG A 100 26.35 23.49 20.27
CA ARG A 100 27.17 22.45 19.60
C ARG A 100 26.33 21.77 18.53
N LEU A 101 26.90 21.59 17.34
CA LEU A 101 26.25 20.80 16.27
C LEU A 101 26.16 19.32 16.69
N ASN A 102 24.95 18.79 16.77
CA ASN A 102 24.71 17.37 17.04
C ASN A 102 24.46 16.64 15.73
N GLU A 103 25.47 16.00 15.18
CA GLU A 103 25.41 15.29 13.89
C GLU A 103 24.46 14.08 13.92
N HIS A 104 24.18 13.52 15.10
CA HIS A 104 23.27 12.37 15.26
C HIS A 104 21.82 12.77 15.58
N ASN A 105 21.59 14.03 15.95
CA ASN A 105 20.27 14.54 16.30
C ASN A 105 20.11 16.02 15.91
N ILE A 106 19.94 16.24 14.62
CA ILE A 106 19.72 17.56 14.05
C ILE A 106 18.40 18.19 14.54
N GLU A 107 17.38 17.36 14.84
CA GLU A 107 16.10 17.86 15.37
C GLU A 107 16.26 18.68 16.63
N LEU A 108 17.23 18.34 17.49
CA LEU A 108 17.55 19.13 18.66
C LEU A 108 17.99 20.55 18.27
N ASN A 109 18.93 20.67 17.34
CA ASN A 109 19.46 21.98 16.92
C ASN A 109 18.39 22.86 16.25
N VAL A 110 17.50 22.26 15.44
CA VAL A 110 16.44 23.04 14.76
C VAL A 110 15.26 23.35 15.68
N SER A 111 14.99 22.53 16.71
CA SER A 111 13.94 22.84 17.71
C SER A 111 14.25 24.13 18.50
N LEU A 112 15.55 24.47 18.62
CA LEU A 112 16.01 25.72 19.25
C LEU A 112 15.71 26.98 18.42
N LEU A 113 15.26 26.85 17.16
CA LEU A 113 14.73 27.98 16.38
C LEU A 113 13.41 28.51 16.95
N ASP A 114 12.69 27.67 17.68
CA ASP A 114 11.34 27.92 18.20
C ASP A 114 11.33 28.22 19.71
N LEU A 115 12.44 28.69 20.26
CA LEU A 115 12.57 28.87 21.72
C LEU A 115 11.64 29.95 22.30
N ARG A 116 11.04 29.64 23.46
CA ARG A 116 10.26 30.58 24.27
C ARG A 116 10.48 30.31 25.77
N LEU A 117 10.83 31.33 26.52
CA LEU A 117 10.95 31.23 27.99
C LEU A 117 9.58 31.02 28.64
N ILE A 118 9.46 30.03 29.50
CA ILE A 118 8.25 29.76 30.28
C ILE A 118 8.42 30.18 31.73
N ALA A 119 9.51 29.76 32.39
CA ALA A 119 9.79 30.08 33.79
C ALA A 119 11.30 30.08 34.06
N GLY A 120 11.71 30.62 35.21
CA GLY A 120 13.10 30.66 35.69
C GLY A 120 13.88 31.87 35.22
N ASP A 121 15.20 31.79 35.11
CA ASP A 121 16.12 32.90 34.95
C ASP A 121 16.15 33.45 33.48
N ALA A 122 15.61 34.66 33.32
CA ALA A 122 15.57 35.39 32.06
C ALA A 122 16.98 35.80 31.54
N LEU A 123 17.95 35.99 32.43
CA LEU A 123 19.32 36.32 32.00
C LEU A 123 20.03 35.12 31.40
N LEU A 124 19.86 33.94 32.02
CA LEU A 124 20.42 32.69 31.46
C LEU A 124 19.78 32.38 30.08
N PHE A 125 18.46 32.51 29.95
CA PHE A 125 17.79 32.40 28.65
C PHE A 125 18.30 33.43 27.64
N GLY A 126 18.52 34.67 28.08
CA GLY A 126 19.10 35.75 27.26
C GLY A 126 20.50 35.41 26.72
N LYS A 127 21.39 34.77 27.53
CA LYS A 127 22.68 34.28 27.10
C LYS A 127 22.53 33.26 25.96
N LEU A 128 21.66 32.26 26.11
CA LEU A 128 21.41 31.29 25.04
C LEU A 128 20.90 31.97 23.78
N LYS A 129 19.87 32.82 23.90
CA LYS A 129 19.27 33.53 22.77
C LYS A 129 20.28 34.38 22.00
N SER A 130 21.27 34.95 22.71
CA SER A 130 22.33 35.76 22.11
C SER A 130 23.42 34.93 21.43
N ALA A 131 23.65 33.69 21.88
CA ALA A 131 24.67 32.78 21.31
C ALA A 131 24.20 32.10 20.01
N LEU A 132 22.91 31.77 19.90
CA LEU A 132 22.32 31.01 18.78
C LEU A 132 22.49 31.65 17.40
N PRO A 133 22.41 33.00 17.20
CA PRO A 133 22.61 33.58 15.87
C PRO A 133 24.00 33.35 15.29
N ALA A 134 25.05 33.30 16.12
CA ALA A 134 26.39 32.96 15.66
C ALA A 134 26.52 31.48 15.29
N PHE A 135 25.92 30.61 16.08
CA PHE A 135 25.85 29.17 15.80
C PHE A 135 25.12 28.89 14.48
N TYR A 136 23.95 29.46 14.26
CA TYR A 136 23.19 29.24 13.04
C TYR A 136 23.91 29.80 11.80
N ARG A 137 24.48 31.00 11.87
CA ARG A 137 25.26 31.54 10.74
C ARG A 137 26.42 30.62 10.34
N LYS A 138 27.07 29.98 11.31
CA LYS A 138 28.20 29.07 11.06
C LYS A 138 27.76 27.74 10.46
N HIS A 139 26.58 27.24 10.82
CA HIS A 139 26.14 25.87 10.49
C HIS A 139 24.89 25.82 9.59
N ALA A 140 24.41 26.96 9.07
CA ALA A 140 23.15 27.07 8.30
C ALA A 140 23.08 26.09 7.14
N ASP A 141 24.09 26.07 6.27
CA ASP A 141 24.10 25.25 5.06
C ASP A 141 24.03 23.76 5.40
N ARG A 142 24.79 23.33 6.41
CA ARG A 142 24.77 21.95 6.87
C ARG A 142 23.42 21.55 7.49
N LEU A 143 22.87 22.44 8.35
CA LEU A 143 21.54 22.19 8.95
C LEU A 143 20.44 22.10 7.89
N MET A 144 20.48 22.94 6.85
CA MET A 144 19.54 22.91 5.74
C MET A 144 19.64 21.61 4.95
N SER A 145 20.88 21.15 4.64
CA SER A 145 21.12 19.89 3.93
C SER A 145 20.61 18.67 4.72
N GLU A 146 20.92 18.60 6.01
CA GLU A 146 20.47 17.49 6.86
C GLU A 146 18.95 17.48 7.03
N LEU A 147 18.31 18.66 7.19
CA LEU A 147 16.86 18.79 7.19
C LEU A 147 16.25 18.29 5.88
N ALA A 148 16.83 18.65 4.74
CA ALA A 148 16.38 18.17 3.43
C ALA A 148 16.48 16.64 3.34
N ALA A 149 17.59 16.04 3.81
CA ALA A 149 17.75 14.59 3.85
C ALA A 149 16.72 13.90 4.73
N MET A 150 16.39 14.47 5.90
CA MET A 150 15.34 13.97 6.79
C MET A 150 13.96 14.01 6.13
N VAL A 151 13.63 15.10 5.43
CA VAL A 151 12.35 15.23 4.71
C VAL A 151 12.27 14.21 3.59
N ARG A 152 13.33 14.04 2.79
CA ARG A 152 13.38 12.99 1.74
C ARG A 152 13.12 11.60 2.32
N LYS A 153 13.88 11.22 3.37
CA LYS A 153 13.70 9.94 4.06
C LYS A 153 12.30 9.74 4.62
N ARG A 154 11.64 10.81 5.09
CA ARG A 154 10.27 10.76 5.56
C ARG A 154 9.28 10.57 4.40
N HIS A 155 9.42 11.33 3.31
CA HIS A 155 8.58 11.21 2.12
C HIS A 155 8.61 9.81 1.53
N THR A 156 9.81 9.20 1.41
CA THR A 156 9.97 7.83 0.88
C THR A 156 9.20 6.79 1.69
N LYS A 157 9.01 6.96 3.01
CA LYS A 157 8.16 6.05 3.82
C LYS A 157 6.68 6.08 3.40
N PHE A 158 6.27 7.13 2.71
CA PHE A 158 4.92 7.32 2.18
C PHE A 158 4.91 7.28 0.64
N ASN A 159 5.91 6.62 0.04
CA ASN A 159 6.05 6.46 -1.41
C ASN A 159 6.01 7.79 -2.19
N ASP A 160 6.56 8.84 -1.58
CA ASP A 160 6.67 10.18 -2.15
C ASP A 160 5.36 10.75 -2.73
N THR A 161 4.19 10.31 -2.21
CA THR A 161 2.87 10.76 -2.67
C THR A 161 1.99 11.29 -1.53
N VAL A 162 1.13 12.25 -1.85
CA VAL A 162 0.11 12.80 -0.95
C VAL A 162 -1.20 12.01 -0.99
N TYR A 163 -1.39 11.15 -2.01
CA TYR A 163 -2.68 10.57 -2.38
C TYR A 163 -3.01 9.24 -1.69
N HIS A 164 -2.71 9.14 -0.38
CA HIS A 164 -3.13 8.02 0.45
C HIS A 164 -4.62 8.12 0.81
N LEU A 165 -5.37 7.02 0.73
CA LEU A 165 -6.80 7.01 1.09
C LEU A 165 -7.03 7.31 2.57
N GLU A 166 -6.14 6.84 3.45
CA GLU A 166 -6.13 7.18 4.88
C GLU A 166 -4.81 7.89 5.24
N PRO A 167 -4.67 9.19 4.93
CA PRO A 167 -3.41 9.89 5.07
C PRO A 167 -3.05 10.18 6.53
N ASN A 168 -1.73 10.15 6.83
CA ASN A 168 -1.20 10.70 8.05
C ASN A 168 -0.97 12.20 7.87
N ILE A 169 -1.86 13.03 8.40
CA ILE A 169 -1.88 14.50 8.20
C ILE A 169 -0.66 15.23 8.80
N LYS A 170 0.12 14.55 9.65
CA LYS A 170 1.34 15.11 10.25
C LYS A 170 2.58 14.72 9.46
N GLU A 171 2.76 13.43 9.18
CA GLU A 171 4.02 12.85 8.69
C GLU A 171 4.05 12.63 7.17
N ALA A 172 2.90 12.41 6.52
CA ALA A 172 2.86 12.18 5.08
C ALA A 172 3.32 13.42 4.28
N PRO A 173 3.77 13.25 3.02
CA PRO A 173 4.03 14.37 2.12
C PRO A 173 2.84 15.32 2.08
N GLY A 174 3.09 16.63 2.11
CA GLY A 174 2.05 17.65 2.20
C GLY A 174 1.43 17.81 3.58
N GLY A 175 1.93 17.13 4.61
CA GLY A 175 1.47 17.22 5.98
C GLY A 175 2.12 18.36 6.79
N ILE A 176 1.78 18.42 8.08
CA ILE A 176 2.22 19.50 8.98
C ILE A 176 3.76 19.54 9.12
N ARG A 177 4.44 18.41 9.04
CA ARG A 177 5.91 18.35 9.10
C ARG A 177 6.58 19.06 7.91
N ASP A 178 5.92 19.14 6.75
CA ASP A 178 6.44 19.90 5.60
C ASP A 178 6.32 21.41 5.86
N ILE A 179 5.24 21.85 6.49
CA ILE A 179 5.08 23.25 6.91
C ILE A 179 6.15 23.62 7.93
N GLN A 180 6.43 22.76 8.89
CA GLN A 180 7.50 22.96 9.88
C GLN A 180 8.87 23.05 9.22
N PHE A 181 9.15 22.18 8.25
CA PHE A 181 10.37 22.25 7.46
C PHE A 181 10.54 23.61 6.77
N LEU A 182 9.48 24.11 6.13
CA LEU A 182 9.50 25.44 5.50
C LEU A 182 9.77 26.56 6.51
N GLN A 183 9.16 26.51 7.70
CA GLN A 183 9.38 27.49 8.77
C GLN A 183 10.84 27.48 9.26
N TRP A 184 11.40 26.30 9.51
CA TRP A 184 12.81 26.17 9.94
C TRP A 184 13.78 26.63 8.84
N LEU A 185 13.48 26.28 7.59
CA LEU A 185 14.31 26.73 6.46
C LEU A 185 14.27 28.25 6.32
N ALA A 186 13.10 28.90 6.48
CA ALA A 186 12.98 30.35 6.48
C ALA A 186 13.76 31.03 7.61
N ALA A 187 13.86 30.37 8.77
CA ALA A 187 14.65 30.87 9.90
C ALA A 187 16.18 30.75 9.67
N LEU A 188 16.62 29.70 8.97
CA LEU A 188 18.03 29.43 8.67
C LEU A 188 18.54 30.17 7.42
N ALA A 189 17.68 30.41 6.43
CA ALA A 189 18.05 31.02 5.15
C ALA A 189 18.54 32.48 5.32
N GLN A 190 19.59 32.81 4.59
CA GLN A 190 20.10 34.19 4.52
C GLN A 190 19.21 35.08 3.65
N ASP A 191 18.70 34.53 2.55
CA ASP A 191 17.66 35.16 1.70
C ASP A 191 16.30 34.63 2.08
N LYS A 192 15.56 35.43 2.84
CA LYS A 192 14.25 35.05 3.37
C LYS A 192 13.09 35.30 2.38
N GLY A 193 13.30 36.05 1.31
CA GLY A 193 12.23 36.53 0.43
C GLY A 193 11.45 35.38 -0.19
N GLN A 194 12.11 34.50 -0.91
CA GLN A 194 11.48 33.43 -1.67
C GLN A 194 10.73 32.40 -0.78
N ILE A 195 11.31 32.05 0.39
CA ILE A 195 10.68 31.07 1.30
C ILE A 195 9.53 31.71 2.06
N ALA A 196 9.63 33.00 2.41
CA ALA A 196 8.53 33.73 3.05
C ALA A 196 7.31 33.86 2.11
N GLU A 197 7.53 34.14 0.83
CA GLU A 197 6.47 34.12 -0.17
C GLU A 197 5.81 32.74 -0.27
N THR A 198 6.61 31.67 -0.31
CA THR A 198 6.13 30.29 -0.33
C THR A 198 5.28 29.94 0.91
N LEU A 199 5.66 30.39 2.10
CA LEU A 199 4.88 30.22 3.33
C LEU A 199 3.55 30.98 3.26
N ALA A 200 3.53 32.20 2.72
CA ALA A 200 2.31 32.98 2.53
C ALA A 200 1.33 32.29 1.55
N GLU A 201 1.85 31.66 0.48
CA GLU A 201 1.03 30.92 -0.50
C GLU A 201 0.28 29.73 0.13
N ILE A 202 0.81 29.12 1.18
CA ILE A 202 0.24 27.91 1.82
C ILE A 202 -0.50 28.21 3.13
N GLU A 203 -0.67 29.46 3.52
CA GLU A 203 -1.25 29.83 4.80
C GLU A 203 -2.66 29.26 5.01
N ASP A 204 -3.52 29.28 3.98
CA ASP A 204 -4.86 28.67 4.02
C ASP A 204 -4.77 27.14 4.21
N SER A 205 -3.79 26.51 3.55
CA SER A 205 -3.56 25.07 3.69
C SER A 205 -3.06 24.70 5.11
N ARG A 206 -2.22 25.56 5.70
CA ARG A 206 -1.76 25.41 7.09
C ARG A 206 -2.96 25.43 8.06
N LYS A 207 -3.86 26.41 7.90
CA LYS A 207 -5.07 26.54 8.73
C LYS A 207 -6.00 25.35 8.56
N PHE A 208 -6.20 24.92 7.32
CA PHE A 208 -7.01 23.74 7.01
C PHE A 208 -6.47 22.48 7.71
N LEU A 209 -5.17 22.15 7.51
CA LEU A 209 -4.55 20.97 8.13
C LEU A 209 -4.52 21.04 9.66
N ALA A 210 -4.31 22.23 10.23
CA ALA A 210 -4.38 22.43 11.66
C ALA A 210 -5.80 22.17 12.20
N THR A 211 -6.85 22.61 11.49
CA THR A 211 -8.24 22.33 11.86
C THR A 211 -8.53 20.82 11.82
N VAL A 212 -8.11 20.15 10.76
CA VAL A 212 -8.25 18.70 10.64
C VAL A 212 -7.56 17.99 11.80
N ARG A 213 -6.33 18.36 12.15
CA ARG A 213 -5.60 17.74 13.26
C ARG A 213 -6.26 17.98 14.61
N CYS A 214 -6.76 19.19 14.87
CA CYS A 214 -7.53 19.47 16.09
C CYS A 214 -8.77 18.57 16.18
N PHE A 215 -9.50 18.41 15.07
CA PHE A 215 -10.65 17.53 14.99
C PHE A 215 -10.28 16.06 15.31
N LEU A 216 -9.22 15.53 14.67
CA LEU A 216 -8.76 14.17 14.93
C LEU A 216 -8.41 13.95 16.40
N HIS A 217 -7.66 14.87 17.01
CA HIS A 217 -7.29 14.78 18.40
C HIS A 217 -8.51 14.79 19.33
N GLN A 218 -9.53 15.61 19.04
CA GLN A 218 -10.78 15.67 19.81
C GLN A 218 -11.60 14.38 19.64
N GLN A 219 -11.76 13.88 18.42
CA GLN A 219 -12.54 12.67 18.18
C GLN A 219 -11.92 11.42 18.81
N MET A 220 -10.59 11.32 18.75
CA MET A 220 -9.85 10.14 19.24
C MET A 220 -9.44 10.25 20.72
N ASN A 221 -9.58 11.42 21.32
CA ASN A 221 -9.12 11.73 22.67
C ASN A 221 -7.65 11.35 22.92
N ARG A 222 -6.81 11.48 21.90
CA ARG A 222 -5.36 11.18 21.91
C ARG A 222 -4.64 11.87 20.76
N ASP A 223 -3.30 11.86 20.76
CA ASP A 223 -2.49 12.27 19.59
C ASP A 223 -2.66 11.22 18.46
N SER A 224 -3.66 11.48 17.61
CA SER A 224 -3.94 10.67 16.42
C SER A 224 -3.81 11.56 15.20
N ASN A 225 -3.04 11.09 14.23
CA ASN A 225 -2.75 11.84 13.01
C ASN A 225 -3.19 11.09 11.74
N LEU A 226 -3.80 9.90 11.88
CA LEU A 226 -4.33 9.11 10.77
C LEU A 226 -5.79 9.49 10.52
N LEU A 227 -6.09 9.93 9.31
CA LEU A 227 -7.43 10.31 8.85
C LEU A 227 -8.11 9.09 8.25
N THR A 228 -8.65 8.21 9.12
CA THR A 228 -9.36 6.99 8.71
C THR A 228 -10.68 7.29 8.01
N PHE A 229 -11.22 6.34 7.25
CA PHE A 229 -12.51 6.49 6.55
C PHE A 229 -13.64 6.93 7.49
N GLU A 230 -13.71 6.36 8.69
CA GLU A 230 -14.68 6.77 9.72
C GLU A 230 -14.53 8.25 10.12
N LEU A 231 -13.28 8.71 10.27
CA LEU A 231 -12.99 10.10 10.64
C LEU A 231 -13.23 11.05 9.46
N GLN A 232 -13.07 10.59 8.21
CA GLN A 232 -13.44 11.35 7.01
C GLN A 232 -14.95 11.61 6.96
N ASP A 233 -15.77 10.61 7.27
CA ASP A 233 -17.23 10.76 7.34
C ASP A 233 -17.65 11.75 8.43
N ARG A 234 -17.06 11.60 9.63
CA ARG A 234 -17.35 12.47 10.77
C ARG A 234 -16.93 13.91 10.52
N ILE A 235 -15.76 14.13 9.90
CA ILE A 235 -15.29 15.49 9.63
C ILE A 235 -16.10 16.14 8.52
N ALA A 236 -16.43 15.43 7.44
CA ALA A 236 -17.28 15.93 6.37
C ALA A 236 -18.65 16.35 6.92
N ALA A 237 -19.28 15.49 7.74
CA ALA A 237 -20.56 15.80 8.40
C ALA A 237 -20.51 17.02 9.32
N ALA A 238 -19.35 17.31 9.92
CA ALA A 238 -19.15 18.45 10.83
C ALA A 238 -18.62 19.72 10.16
N TRP A 239 -18.23 19.65 8.85
CA TRP A 239 -17.48 20.70 8.19
C TRP A 239 -18.30 21.92 7.82
N ALA A 240 -19.48 21.70 7.25
CA ALA A 240 -20.40 22.76 6.80
C ALA A 240 -21.86 22.29 6.83
N ASP A 241 -22.79 23.23 6.65
CA ASP A 241 -24.22 22.94 6.49
C ASP A 241 -24.71 23.61 5.18
N PRO A 242 -25.12 22.85 4.16
CA PRO A 242 -25.18 21.38 4.15
C PRO A 242 -23.80 20.71 4.17
N ALA A 243 -23.73 19.51 4.74
CA ALA A 243 -22.50 18.72 4.81
C ALA A 243 -22.06 18.29 3.41
N PRO A 244 -20.77 18.46 3.04
CA PRO A 244 -20.26 17.96 1.77
C PRO A 244 -20.23 16.41 1.78
N ASP A 245 -20.27 15.82 0.59
CA ASP A 245 -19.93 14.42 0.42
C ASP A 245 -18.50 14.15 0.89
N PRO A 246 -18.23 13.07 1.64
CA PRO A 246 -16.90 12.75 2.13
C PRO A 246 -15.82 12.67 1.05
N ALA A 247 -16.17 12.18 -0.15
CA ALA A 247 -15.22 12.13 -1.26
C ALA A 247 -14.89 13.54 -1.80
N GLU A 248 -15.87 14.44 -1.85
CA GLU A 248 -15.64 15.84 -2.20
C GLU A 248 -14.79 16.56 -1.16
N TRP A 249 -15.05 16.29 0.13
CA TRP A 249 -14.24 16.82 1.21
C TRP A 249 -12.79 16.32 1.13
N MET A 250 -12.58 15.06 0.80
CA MET A 250 -11.24 14.49 0.61
C MET A 250 -10.52 15.10 -0.60
N ARG A 251 -11.23 15.40 -1.68
CA ARG A 251 -10.65 16.18 -2.81
C ARG A 251 -10.11 17.53 -2.35
N GLU A 252 -10.84 18.23 -1.47
CA GLU A 252 -10.35 19.48 -0.89
C GLU A 252 -9.13 19.27 -0.01
N TYR A 253 -9.12 18.21 0.83
CA TYR A 253 -7.94 17.81 1.60
C TYR A 253 -6.71 17.61 0.71
N TYR A 254 -6.84 16.85 -0.39
CA TYR A 254 -5.71 16.61 -1.29
C TYR A 254 -5.23 17.88 -2.00
N ARG A 255 -6.11 18.82 -2.33
CA ARG A 255 -5.71 20.13 -2.87
C ARG A 255 -4.81 20.88 -1.88
N HIS A 256 -5.17 20.90 -0.62
CA HIS A 256 -4.37 21.54 0.42
C HIS A 256 -3.04 20.81 0.65
N ALA A 257 -3.05 19.48 0.77
CA ALA A 257 -1.85 18.66 0.95
C ALA A 257 -0.89 18.81 -0.25
N ARG A 258 -1.42 18.81 -1.49
CA ARG A 258 -0.63 19.02 -2.71
C ARG A 258 0.07 20.39 -2.72
N ARG A 259 -0.63 21.46 -2.32
CA ARG A 259 -0.02 22.81 -2.24
C ARG A 259 1.15 22.84 -1.26
N VAL A 260 0.99 22.23 -0.09
CA VAL A 260 2.06 22.14 0.92
C VAL A 260 3.22 21.28 0.41
N TYR A 261 2.94 20.14 -0.22
CA TYR A 261 3.94 19.26 -0.80
C TYR A 261 4.77 19.97 -1.88
N GLN A 262 4.12 20.68 -2.82
CA GLN A 262 4.81 21.45 -3.84
C GLN A 262 5.67 22.56 -3.25
N ALA A 263 5.21 23.23 -2.19
CA ALA A 263 6.00 24.18 -1.44
C ALA A 263 7.24 23.55 -0.81
N ALA A 264 7.06 22.35 -0.21
CA ALA A 264 8.17 21.59 0.38
C ALA A 264 9.20 21.13 -0.66
N LEU A 265 8.74 20.69 -1.86
CA LEU A 265 9.67 20.33 -2.95
C LEU A 265 10.52 21.50 -3.43
N ARG A 266 9.92 22.71 -3.56
CA ARG A 266 10.68 23.93 -3.87
C ARG A 266 11.70 24.28 -2.79
N ALA A 267 11.34 24.12 -1.54
CA ALA A 267 12.24 24.35 -0.40
C ALA A 267 13.37 23.33 -0.32
N LEU A 268 13.09 22.06 -0.66
CA LEU A 268 14.11 21.01 -0.78
C LEU A 268 15.13 21.37 -1.87
N GLU A 269 14.66 21.82 -3.03
CA GLU A 269 15.52 22.30 -4.11
C GLU A 269 16.46 23.44 -3.64
N TYR A 270 15.89 24.42 -2.94
CA TYR A 270 16.68 25.53 -2.38
C TYR A 270 17.75 25.03 -1.39
N ALA A 271 17.42 24.12 -0.49
CA ALA A 271 18.35 23.60 0.50
C ALA A 271 19.48 22.77 -0.13
N GLU A 272 19.14 21.93 -1.12
CA GLU A 272 20.08 21.07 -1.85
C GLU A 272 21.07 21.87 -2.73
N LEU A 273 20.61 22.97 -3.32
CA LEU A 273 21.46 23.86 -4.12
C LEU A 273 22.54 24.57 -3.29
N LYS A 274 22.27 24.89 -2.02
CA LYS A 274 23.22 25.55 -1.10
C LYS A 274 24.36 24.64 -0.67
N ASP A 275 24.12 23.34 -0.53
CA ASP A 275 25.13 22.35 -0.14
C ASP A 275 26.08 21.98 -1.32
N ALA A 276 25.65 22.26 -2.55
CA ALA A 276 26.45 22.02 -3.73
C ALA A 276 27.62 23.03 -3.83
N GLY A 277 28.70 22.80 -3.07
CA GLY A 277 29.92 23.59 -3.15
C GLY A 277 30.44 23.71 -4.60
N VAL A 278 31.19 24.75 -4.87
CA VAL A 278 31.76 25.13 -6.20
C VAL A 278 32.37 23.95 -6.96
N VAL A 279 32.90 22.94 -6.25
CA VAL A 279 33.51 21.73 -6.84
C VAL A 279 32.48 20.80 -7.47
N ARG A 280 31.26 20.72 -6.93
CA ARG A 280 30.17 19.89 -7.45
C ARG A 280 29.52 20.48 -8.72
N GLN A 281 29.56 21.79 -8.88
CA GLN A 281 29.08 22.46 -10.11
C GLN A 281 29.91 22.08 -11.34
N PHE A 282 31.19 21.74 -11.18
CA PHE A 282 32.05 21.28 -12.27
C PHE A 282 31.84 19.80 -12.65
N HIS A 283 31.16 19.02 -11.82
CA HIS A 283 30.91 17.58 -12.04
C HIS A 283 29.47 17.23 -12.38
N ASP A 284 28.64 18.21 -12.67
CA ASP A 284 27.27 17.93 -13.13
C ASP A 284 27.28 17.39 -14.57
N TRP A 285 27.57 16.07 -14.69
CA TRP A 285 27.62 15.39 -15.99
C TRP A 285 26.25 15.43 -16.72
N ARG A 286 25.12 15.57 -15.98
CA ARG A 286 23.76 15.71 -16.57
C ARG A 286 23.52 17.08 -17.20
N ALA A 287 24.31 18.09 -16.87
CA ALA A 287 24.28 19.37 -17.59
C ALA A 287 24.58 19.20 -19.09
N ARG A 288 25.29 18.13 -19.49
CA ARG A 288 25.53 17.77 -20.90
C ARG A 288 24.25 17.38 -21.66
N LEU A 289 23.17 17.06 -20.96
CA LEU A 289 21.87 16.78 -21.56
C LEU A 289 21.15 18.05 -22.02
N SER A 290 21.66 19.24 -21.68
CA SER A 290 21.09 20.52 -22.13
C SER A 290 21.13 20.60 -23.67
N ASN A 291 20.02 21.11 -24.23
CA ASN A 291 19.85 21.26 -25.68
C ASN A 291 19.39 22.70 -26.05
N SER A 292 18.91 22.90 -27.28
CA SER A 292 18.38 24.21 -27.73
C SER A 292 17.17 24.70 -26.95
N GLU A 293 16.37 23.80 -26.37
CA GLU A 293 15.08 24.10 -25.73
C GLU A 293 15.17 24.07 -24.21
N PHE A 294 15.98 23.15 -23.66
CA PHE A 294 16.05 22.86 -22.23
C PHE A 294 17.46 23.01 -21.69
N THR A 295 17.60 23.61 -20.50
CA THR A 295 18.82 23.61 -19.71
C THR A 295 18.65 22.63 -18.54
N VAL A 296 19.60 21.73 -18.35
CA VAL A 296 19.61 20.78 -17.24
C VAL A 296 20.65 21.24 -16.19
N THR A 297 20.21 21.36 -14.95
CA THR A 297 21.06 21.69 -13.80
C THR A 297 20.57 20.92 -12.59
N HIS A 298 21.43 20.15 -11.94
CA HIS A 298 21.11 19.35 -10.75
C HIS A 298 19.84 18.49 -10.92
N GLU A 299 19.79 17.73 -12.02
CA GLU A 299 18.65 16.86 -12.36
C GLU A 299 17.32 17.60 -12.61
N ARG A 300 17.38 18.92 -12.82
CA ARG A 300 16.23 19.78 -13.05
C ARG A 300 16.28 20.46 -14.40
N VAL A 301 15.09 20.58 -14.99
CA VAL A 301 14.93 21.19 -16.33
C VAL A 301 14.43 22.61 -16.19
N LEU A 302 15.17 23.54 -16.80
CA LEU A 302 14.75 24.94 -17.01
C LEU A 302 14.39 25.14 -18.48
N LEU A 303 13.34 25.92 -18.73
CA LEU A 303 12.90 26.27 -20.08
C LEU A 303 13.78 27.41 -20.62
N ARG A 304 14.53 27.16 -21.71
CA ARG A 304 15.30 28.23 -22.38
C ARG A 304 14.39 29.22 -23.09
N ASN A 305 13.36 28.70 -23.74
CA ASN A 305 12.40 29.47 -24.51
C ASN A 305 10.96 29.12 -24.11
N PRO A 306 10.49 29.59 -22.93
CA PRO A 306 9.17 29.24 -22.43
C PRO A 306 8.05 29.51 -23.42
N ALA A 307 8.16 30.63 -24.18
CA ALA A 307 7.15 30.99 -25.17
C ALA A 307 7.02 29.95 -26.30
N VAL A 308 8.10 29.33 -26.74
CA VAL A 308 8.08 28.28 -27.77
C VAL A 308 7.53 26.98 -27.20
N THR A 309 8.04 26.51 -26.06
CA THR A 309 7.59 25.28 -25.42
C THR A 309 6.10 25.33 -25.09
N MET A 310 5.57 26.47 -24.64
CA MET A 310 4.18 26.66 -24.23
C MET A 310 3.26 27.08 -25.38
N SER A 311 3.72 27.14 -26.62
CA SER A 311 2.93 27.61 -27.76
C SER A 311 2.10 26.50 -28.45
N SER A 312 2.39 25.23 -28.20
CA SER A 312 1.74 24.07 -28.83
C SER A 312 1.62 22.87 -27.90
N ALA A 313 0.64 22.00 -28.19
CA ALA A 313 0.49 20.72 -27.49
C ALA A 313 1.72 19.81 -27.66
N SER A 314 2.30 19.79 -28.86
CA SER A 314 3.54 19.03 -29.14
C SER A 314 4.74 19.57 -28.35
N GLY A 315 4.90 20.89 -28.24
CA GLY A 315 5.98 21.48 -27.44
C GLY A 315 5.89 21.14 -25.94
N LEU A 316 4.67 21.15 -25.41
CA LEU A 316 4.43 20.70 -24.03
C LEU A 316 4.72 19.20 -23.87
N LEU A 317 4.25 18.34 -24.77
CA LEU A 317 4.50 16.90 -24.70
C LEU A 317 5.99 16.59 -24.86
N GLN A 318 6.73 17.30 -25.72
CA GLN A 318 8.18 17.18 -25.87
C GLN A 318 8.94 17.49 -24.57
N LEU A 319 8.50 18.50 -23.80
CA LEU A 319 9.05 18.77 -22.49
C LEU A 319 8.90 17.54 -21.57
N PHE A 320 7.71 16.98 -21.46
CA PHE A 320 7.47 15.81 -20.60
C PHE A 320 8.13 14.55 -21.14
N THR A 321 8.26 14.39 -22.46
CA THR A 321 9.05 13.31 -23.09
C THR A 321 10.52 13.42 -22.73
N PHE A 322 11.07 14.63 -22.70
CA PHE A 322 12.45 14.86 -22.26
C PHE A 322 12.64 14.50 -20.78
N LEU A 323 11.69 14.87 -19.91
CA LEU A 323 11.72 14.46 -18.49
C LEU A 323 11.66 12.93 -18.35
N ALA A 324 10.72 12.30 -19.04
CA ALA A 324 10.54 10.83 -19.02
C ALA A 324 11.76 10.07 -19.55
N ARG A 325 12.45 10.62 -20.57
CA ARG A 325 13.65 10.01 -21.15
C ARG A 325 14.82 9.99 -20.20
N HIS A 326 15.03 11.08 -19.48
CA HIS A 326 16.25 11.30 -18.71
C HIS A 326 16.07 11.16 -17.19
N GLY A 327 14.85 10.90 -16.71
CA GLY A 327 14.56 10.83 -15.27
C GLY A 327 14.79 12.17 -14.58
N LEU A 328 14.32 13.27 -15.19
CA LEU A 328 14.54 14.64 -14.72
C LEU A 328 13.25 15.27 -14.20
N HIS A 329 13.38 16.18 -13.27
CA HIS A 329 12.26 16.95 -12.73
C HIS A 329 12.21 18.38 -13.31
N LEU A 330 11.03 18.98 -13.30
CA LEU A 330 10.89 20.41 -13.56
C LEU A 330 11.64 21.21 -12.47
N SER A 331 12.31 22.28 -12.87
CA SER A 331 12.78 23.28 -11.90
C SER A 331 11.59 24.00 -11.27
N GLY A 332 11.75 24.55 -10.07
CA GLY A 332 10.71 25.36 -9.43
C GLY A 332 10.24 26.54 -10.29
N ASP A 333 11.12 27.12 -11.12
CA ASP A 333 10.74 28.18 -12.08
C ASP A 333 9.90 27.65 -13.23
N ALA A 334 10.29 26.52 -13.85
CA ALA A 334 9.53 25.88 -14.92
C ALA A 334 8.14 25.47 -14.43
N HIS A 335 8.06 24.84 -13.26
CA HIS A 335 6.80 24.45 -12.63
C HIS A 335 5.87 25.66 -12.40
N ARG A 336 6.38 26.74 -11.77
CA ARG A 336 5.59 27.96 -11.54
C ARG A 336 5.06 28.56 -12.84
N ARG A 337 5.89 28.61 -13.90
CA ARG A 337 5.47 29.12 -15.21
C ARG A 337 4.34 28.31 -15.81
N LEU A 338 4.40 26.98 -15.76
CA LEU A 338 3.33 26.10 -16.24
C LEU A 338 2.04 26.29 -15.44
N VAL A 339 2.12 26.33 -14.12
CA VAL A 339 0.95 26.54 -13.25
C VAL A 339 0.33 27.95 -13.44
N SER A 340 1.16 29.01 -13.51
CA SER A 340 0.68 30.39 -13.70
C SER A 340 0.00 30.59 -15.04
N ASN A 341 0.41 29.89 -16.09
CA ASN A 341 -0.21 29.88 -17.40
C ASN A 341 -1.25 28.76 -17.57
N GLY A 342 -1.53 28.00 -16.51
CA GLY A 342 -2.39 26.82 -16.51
C GLY A 342 -3.71 27.00 -17.28
N PRO A 343 -4.54 28.03 -17.02
CA PRO A 343 -5.81 28.23 -17.75
C PRO A 343 -5.63 28.31 -19.27
N ALA A 344 -4.62 29.05 -19.74
CA ALA A 344 -4.34 29.19 -21.17
C ALA A 344 -3.78 27.87 -21.76
N LEU A 345 -2.89 27.20 -21.06
CA LEU A 345 -2.32 25.92 -21.49
C LEU A 345 -3.38 24.80 -21.51
N CYS A 346 -4.27 24.75 -20.54
CA CYS A 346 -5.40 23.82 -20.55
C CYS A 346 -6.35 24.09 -21.73
N GLN A 347 -6.62 25.35 -22.06
CA GLN A 347 -7.40 25.70 -23.24
C GLN A 347 -6.68 25.29 -24.54
N LEU A 348 -5.38 25.52 -24.62
CA LEU A 348 -4.53 25.08 -25.73
C LEU A 348 -4.63 23.57 -25.93
N LEU A 349 -4.39 22.79 -24.87
CA LEU A 349 -4.43 21.31 -24.89
C LEU A 349 -5.82 20.75 -25.23
N ARG A 350 -6.89 21.45 -24.90
CA ARG A 350 -8.26 21.06 -25.29
C ARG A 350 -8.55 21.35 -26.76
N SER A 351 -7.96 22.42 -27.35
CA SER A 351 -8.16 22.81 -28.74
C SER A 351 -7.17 22.19 -29.72
N GLN A 352 -5.99 21.83 -29.25
CA GLN A 352 -4.93 21.21 -30.05
C GLN A 352 -4.47 19.92 -29.40
N HIS A 353 -4.11 18.91 -30.19
CA HIS A 353 -3.66 17.63 -29.71
C HIS A 353 -2.32 17.30 -30.33
N ALA A 354 -1.40 16.78 -29.52
CA ALA A 354 -0.24 16.11 -30.02
C ALA A 354 -0.68 14.78 -30.68
N PRO A 355 -0.13 14.42 -31.87
CA PRO A 355 -0.51 13.20 -32.56
C PRO A 355 -0.06 11.97 -31.79
N TRP A 356 -0.71 10.83 -32.06
CA TRP A 356 -0.39 9.57 -31.39
C TRP A 356 1.08 9.15 -31.52
N SER A 357 1.75 9.46 -32.62
CA SER A 357 3.19 9.19 -32.79
C SER A 357 4.05 9.80 -31.67
N GLU A 358 3.74 11.00 -31.21
CA GLU A 358 4.44 11.71 -30.14
C GLU A 358 4.07 11.13 -28.77
N TRP A 359 2.79 10.84 -28.53
CA TRP A 359 2.34 10.13 -27.32
C TRP A 359 2.95 8.74 -27.20
N ARG A 360 3.04 8.00 -28.32
CA ARG A 360 3.70 6.69 -28.36
C ARG A 360 5.16 6.82 -27.99
N GLU A 361 5.87 7.83 -28.54
CA GLU A 361 7.26 8.12 -28.16
C GLU A 361 7.37 8.42 -26.65
N PHE A 362 6.45 9.23 -26.10
CA PHE A 362 6.39 9.52 -24.67
C PHE A 362 6.23 8.24 -23.84
N PHE A 363 5.24 7.39 -24.18
CA PHE A 363 4.98 6.15 -23.45
C PHE A 363 6.06 5.07 -23.63
N GLN A 364 7.00 5.22 -24.56
CA GLN A 364 8.16 4.35 -24.72
C GLN A 364 9.35 4.74 -23.81
N GLN A 365 9.32 5.87 -23.14
CA GLN A 365 10.43 6.32 -22.31
C GLN A 365 10.56 5.53 -21.00
N LYS A 366 11.71 5.69 -20.30
CA LYS A 366 12.04 4.91 -19.09
C LYS A 366 11.33 5.37 -17.81
N HIS A 367 10.94 6.65 -17.71
CA HIS A 367 10.42 7.26 -16.48
C HIS A 367 9.08 7.94 -16.74
N VAL A 368 8.15 7.21 -17.35
CA VAL A 368 6.84 7.73 -17.77
C VAL A 368 5.98 8.12 -16.57
N ALA A 369 5.94 7.29 -15.54
CA ALA A 369 5.15 7.56 -14.33
C ALA A 369 5.56 8.88 -13.66
N MET A 370 6.86 9.14 -13.54
CA MET A 370 7.39 10.38 -12.99
C MET A 370 6.96 11.61 -13.81
N ALA A 371 7.01 11.51 -15.13
CA ALA A 371 6.59 12.61 -16.01
C ALA A 371 5.07 12.84 -15.97
N LEU A 372 4.25 11.78 -15.90
CA LEU A 372 2.80 11.86 -15.73
C LEU A 372 2.43 12.54 -14.41
N ARG A 373 3.11 12.24 -13.29
CA ARG A 373 2.92 12.95 -12.02
C ARG A 373 3.16 14.44 -12.18
N GLN A 374 4.23 14.84 -12.87
CA GLN A 374 4.52 16.25 -13.09
C GLN A 374 3.49 16.92 -14.03
N MET A 375 2.93 16.19 -15.03
CA MET A 375 1.79 16.67 -15.82
C MET A 375 0.53 16.86 -14.94
N GLN A 376 0.28 15.93 -14.02
CA GLN A 376 -0.85 16.02 -13.09
C GLN A 376 -0.66 17.18 -12.10
N GLU A 377 0.53 17.34 -11.53
CA GLU A 377 0.85 18.41 -10.60
C GLU A 377 0.69 19.81 -11.22
N THR A 378 0.98 19.94 -12.50
CA THR A 378 0.79 21.18 -13.26
C THR A 378 -0.64 21.35 -13.78
N GLY A 379 -1.53 20.36 -13.61
CA GLY A 379 -2.92 20.35 -14.08
C GLY A 379 -3.07 20.11 -15.59
N LEU A 380 -1.97 19.76 -16.28
CA LEU A 380 -1.97 19.60 -17.73
C LEU A 380 -2.48 18.21 -18.17
N LEU A 381 -2.37 17.20 -17.33
CA LEU A 381 -2.81 15.84 -17.66
C LEU A 381 -4.33 15.76 -17.87
N ALA A 382 -5.12 16.39 -16.99
CA ALA A 382 -6.59 16.47 -17.12
C ALA A 382 -7.06 17.30 -18.35
N ALA A 383 -6.20 18.16 -18.90
CA ALA A 383 -6.49 18.88 -20.13
C ALA A 383 -6.11 18.08 -21.39
N ALA A 384 -5.06 17.25 -21.28
CA ALA A 384 -4.55 16.43 -22.38
C ALA A 384 -5.39 15.15 -22.58
N ILE A 385 -5.82 14.50 -21.49
CA ILE A 385 -6.59 13.24 -21.51
C ILE A 385 -8.04 13.52 -21.10
N PRO A 386 -9.04 13.29 -21.98
CA PRO A 386 -10.45 13.44 -21.66
C PRO A 386 -10.84 12.67 -20.37
N HIS A 387 -11.72 13.26 -19.58
CA HIS A 387 -12.28 12.69 -18.36
C HIS A 387 -11.27 12.35 -17.23
N TRP A 388 -9.96 12.54 -17.40
CA TRP A 388 -8.98 12.34 -16.33
C TRP A 388 -9.30 13.16 -15.08
N GLY A 389 -9.83 14.38 -15.24
CA GLY A 389 -10.26 15.20 -14.13
C GLY A 389 -11.39 14.59 -13.26
N ALA A 390 -12.13 13.62 -13.78
CA ALA A 390 -13.17 12.93 -13.02
C ALA A 390 -12.58 11.96 -11.99
N VAL A 391 -11.41 11.38 -12.28
CA VAL A 391 -10.70 10.46 -11.38
C VAL A 391 -9.64 11.18 -10.52
N GLU A 392 -9.30 12.43 -10.85
CA GLU A 392 -8.31 13.20 -10.07
C GLU A 392 -8.75 13.33 -8.61
N CYS A 393 -7.92 12.81 -7.70
CA CYS A 393 -8.19 12.72 -6.27
C CYS A 393 -9.48 11.95 -5.94
N LEU A 394 -9.91 11.02 -6.78
CA LEU A 394 -11.09 10.21 -6.52
C LEU A 394 -10.80 9.13 -5.48
N VAL A 395 -11.51 9.18 -4.36
CA VAL A 395 -11.49 8.16 -3.33
C VAL A 395 -12.54 7.10 -3.63
N VAL A 396 -12.11 5.91 -3.96
CA VAL A 396 -12.96 4.72 -3.97
C VAL A 396 -12.69 3.97 -2.67
N ARG A 397 -13.72 3.86 -1.83
CA ARG A 397 -13.62 3.21 -0.53
C ARG A 397 -13.72 1.70 -0.69
N ASP A 398 -12.59 1.10 -0.95
CA ASP A 398 -12.40 -0.31 -0.72
C ASP A 398 -11.20 -0.52 0.21
N PHE A 399 -11.14 -1.66 0.88
CA PHE A 399 -10.11 -1.95 1.87
C PHE A 399 -8.76 -2.37 1.25
N TYR A 400 -8.67 -2.35 -0.08
CA TYR A 400 -7.52 -2.84 -0.85
C TYR A 400 -6.60 -1.73 -1.26
N HIS A 401 -7.19 -0.68 -1.86
CA HIS A 401 -6.45 0.41 -2.44
C HIS A 401 -5.88 1.30 -1.35
N ARG A 402 -4.64 1.68 -1.52
CA ARG A 402 -3.97 2.64 -0.66
C ARG A 402 -4.02 4.06 -1.23
N TYR A 403 -4.27 4.17 -2.52
CA TYR A 403 -4.16 5.39 -3.30
C TYR A 403 -5.50 5.80 -3.93
N THR A 404 -5.63 7.09 -4.29
CA THR A 404 -6.70 7.57 -5.16
C THR A 404 -6.61 6.92 -6.55
N VAL A 405 -7.72 6.91 -7.31
CA VAL A 405 -7.79 6.20 -8.60
C VAL A 405 -6.74 6.70 -9.59
N ASP A 406 -6.54 8.02 -9.68
CA ASP A 406 -5.52 8.64 -10.52
C ASP A 406 -4.10 8.24 -10.13
N GLU A 407 -3.77 8.28 -8.83
CA GLU A 407 -2.45 7.87 -8.36
C GLU A 407 -2.22 6.37 -8.53
N HIS A 408 -3.24 5.53 -8.30
CA HIS A 408 -3.18 4.10 -8.56
C HIS A 408 -2.75 3.80 -10.00
N SER A 409 -3.37 4.44 -10.99
CA SER A 409 -3.01 4.26 -12.40
C SER A 409 -1.56 4.70 -12.70
N ILE A 410 -1.09 5.79 -12.09
CA ILE A 410 0.30 6.25 -12.24
C ILE A 410 1.28 5.28 -11.54
N VAL A 411 0.95 4.78 -10.35
CA VAL A 411 1.78 3.78 -9.65
C VAL A 411 1.84 2.47 -10.42
N ALA A 412 0.76 2.04 -11.10
CA ALA A 412 0.79 0.87 -11.96
C ALA A 412 1.77 1.05 -13.14
N ILE A 413 1.83 2.24 -13.73
CA ILE A 413 2.84 2.57 -14.75
C ILE A 413 4.25 2.60 -14.15
N GLU A 414 4.40 3.11 -12.91
CA GLU A 414 5.70 3.10 -12.22
C GLU A 414 6.23 1.69 -11.98
N VAL A 415 5.37 0.72 -11.67
CA VAL A 415 5.75 -0.69 -11.57
C VAL A 415 6.32 -1.20 -12.91
N ILE A 416 5.74 -0.82 -14.04
CA ILE A 416 6.28 -1.15 -15.37
C ILE A 416 7.61 -0.44 -15.62
N ASP A 417 7.76 0.83 -15.21
CA ASP A 417 9.02 1.57 -15.32
C ASP A 417 10.13 0.89 -14.50
N GLN A 418 9.82 0.46 -13.27
CA GLN A 418 10.74 -0.28 -12.40
C GLN A 418 11.07 -1.67 -12.97
N LEU A 419 10.09 -2.35 -13.55
CA LEU A 419 10.29 -3.68 -14.17
C LEU A 419 11.20 -3.60 -15.40
N ALA A 420 11.19 -2.48 -16.11
CA ALA A 420 12.04 -2.22 -17.27
C ALA A 420 13.51 -1.91 -16.90
N ASP A 421 13.82 -1.63 -15.63
CA ASP A 421 15.20 -1.37 -15.19
C ASP A 421 15.98 -2.70 -15.07
N GLU A 422 17.13 -2.78 -15.70
CA GLU A 422 18.06 -3.94 -15.63
C GLU A 422 18.53 -4.26 -14.19
N LYS A 423 18.47 -3.27 -13.31
CA LYS A 423 18.83 -3.40 -11.88
C LYS A 423 17.62 -3.65 -10.99
N THR A 424 16.50 -4.01 -11.57
CA THR A 424 15.26 -4.21 -10.82
C THR A 424 15.41 -5.30 -9.76
N HIS A 425 14.76 -5.09 -8.61
CA HIS A 425 14.59 -6.13 -7.58
C HIS A 425 13.30 -6.93 -7.81
N LEU A 426 12.53 -6.59 -8.85
CA LEU A 426 11.32 -7.31 -9.23
C LEU A 426 11.66 -8.65 -9.89
N PRO A 427 10.73 -9.62 -9.94
CA PRO A 427 11.02 -10.96 -10.44
C PRO A 427 11.44 -10.97 -11.90
N ILE A 428 12.57 -11.58 -12.19
CA ILE A 428 13.19 -11.66 -13.52
C ILE A 428 12.24 -12.22 -14.59
N ARG A 429 11.31 -13.12 -14.23
CA ARG A 429 10.35 -13.70 -15.17
C ARG A 429 9.39 -12.68 -15.77
N PHE A 430 8.92 -11.71 -14.98
CA PHE A 430 8.09 -10.61 -15.50
C PHE A 430 8.91 -9.55 -16.23
N HIS A 431 10.15 -9.32 -15.81
CA HIS A 431 11.11 -8.50 -16.58
C HIS A 431 11.31 -9.10 -17.97
N ASN A 432 11.52 -10.42 -18.09
CA ASN A 432 11.68 -11.09 -19.38
C ASN A 432 10.43 -10.96 -20.25
N LEU A 433 9.22 -11.11 -19.67
CA LEU A 433 7.98 -10.87 -20.42
C LEU A 433 7.90 -9.44 -20.96
N LEU A 434 8.36 -8.46 -20.21
CA LEU A 434 8.36 -7.06 -20.64
C LEU A 434 9.41 -6.79 -21.73
N THR A 435 10.58 -7.42 -21.66
CA THR A 435 11.62 -7.27 -22.71
C THR A 435 11.22 -7.91 -24.04
N GLU A 436 10.33 -8.89 -24.01
CA GLU A 436 9.73 -9.49 -25.20
C GLU A 436 8.56 -8.67 -25.77
N GLU A 437 8.08 -7.64 -25.03
CA GLU A 437 6.96 -6.81 -25.46
C GLU A 437 7.41 -5.67 -26.37
N GLU A 438 7.03 -5.74 -27.64
CA GLU A 438 7.40 -4.71 -28.63
C GLU A 438 6.63 -3.40 -28.48
N HIS A 439 5.46 -3.43 -27.82
CA HIS A 439 4.52 -2.32 -27.77
C HIS A 439 4.20 -1.86 -26.34
N VAL A 440 5.22 -1.68 -25.49
CA VAL A 440 5.06 -1.22 -24.09
C VAL A 440 4.24 0.09 -23.97
N ALA A 441 4.23 0.90 -25.00
CA ALA A 441 3.41 2.12 -25.06
C ALA A 441 1.89 1.83 -24.96
N LEU A 442 1.42 0.73 -25.57
CA LEU A 442 0.00 0.33 -25.50
C LEU A 442 -0.35 -0.16 -24.09
N LEU A 443 0.55 -0.92 -23.47
CA LEU A 443 0.39 -1.37 -22.07
C LEU A 443 0.27 -0.18 -21.11
N ARG A 444 1.16 0.83 -21.22
CA ARG A 444 1.11 2.02 -20.37
C ARG A 444 -0.12 2.88 -20.64
N LEU A 445 -0.57 2.98 -21.89
CA LEU A 445 -1.83 3.66 -22.21
C LEU A 445 -3.03 2.91 -21.62
N ALA A 446 -3.05 1.57 -21.69
CA ALA A 446 -4.08 0.77 -21.05
C ALA A 446 -4.09 0.96 -19.53
N LEU A 447 -2.93 0.92 -18.86
CA LEU A 447 -2.79 1.19 -17.43
C LEU A 447 -3.24 2.61 -17.04
N LEU A 448 -3.02 3.59 -17.91
CA LEU A 448 -3.50 4.96 -17.65
C LEU A 448 -5.03 5.03 -17.68
N LEU A 449 -5.69 4.23 -18.53
CA LEU A 449 -7.12 4.35 -18.82
C LEU A 449 -7.99 3.26 -18.19
N HIS A 450 -7.42 2.15 -17.63
CA HIS A 450 -8.20 0.97 -17.21
C HIS A 450 -9.28 1.27 -16.17
N ASP A 451 -9.03 2.22 -15.30
CA ASP A 451 -9.85 2.57 -14.15
C ASP A 451 -10.53 3.96 -14.27
N VAL A 452 -10.34 4.67 -15.39
CA VAL A 452 -10.89 6.02 -15.54
C VAL A 452 -12.42 6.04 -15.52
N GLY A 453 -13.05 4.92 -15.84
CA GLY A 453 -14.50 4.71 -15.74
C GLY A 453 -15.05 4.79 -14.32
N LYS A 454 -14.22 4.61 -13.27
CA LYS A 454 -14.65 4.81 -11.87
C LYS A 454 -15.14 6.25 -11.61
N GLY A 455 -14.65 7.21 -12.38
CA GLY A 455 -15.09 8.60 -12.29
C GLY A 455 -16.28 8.97 -13.19
N THR A 456 -16.60 8.18 -14.22
CA THR A 456 -17.65 8.46 -15.20
C THR A 456 -18.85 7.53 -15.06
N LEU A 457 -18.63 6.24 -14.80
CA LEU A 457 -19.66 5.22 -14.66
C LEU A 457 -19.35 4.27 -13.49
N PRO A 458 -19.52 4.68 -12.23
CA PRO A 458 -19.08 3.89 -11.06
C PRO A 458 -19.72 2.49 -10.95
N GLY A 459 -20.92 2.28 -11.50
CA GLY A 459 -21.63 1.01 -11.48
C GLY A 459 -21.08 -0.03 -12.47
N ASP A 460 -20.40 0.41 -13.52
CA ASP A 460 -19.74 -0.41 -14.54
C ASP A 460 -18.49 0.35 -15.06
N HIS A 461 -17.46 0.35 -14.22
CA HIS A 461 -16.24 1.12 -14.52
C HIS A 461 -15.49 0.59 -15.75
N VAL A 462 -15.58 -0.71 -16.04
CA VAL A 462 -14.95 -1.28 -17.25
C VAL A 462 -15.58 -0.66 -18.49
N ARG A 463 -16.91 -0.65 -18.56
CA ARG A 463 -17.63 0.01 -19.67
C ARG A 463 -17.32 1.49 -19.74
N GLY A 464 -17.34 2.19 -18.61
CA GLY A 464 -16.97 3.61 -18.55
C GLY A 464 -15.55 3.86 -19.02
N SER A 465 -14.58 2.99 -18.70
CA SER A 465 -13.20 3.09 -19.17
C SER A 465 -13.08 2.87 -20.68
N ILE A 466 -13.83 1.91 -21.24
CA ILE A 466 -13.91 1.68 -22.70
C ILE A 466 -14.46 2.92 -23.41
N ASP A 467 -15.53 3.52 -22.92
CA ASP A 467 -16.14 4.69 -23.53
C ASP A 467 -15.17 5.89 -23.53
N VAL A 468 -14.49 6.14 -22.40
CA VAL A 468 -13.44 7.18 -22.31
C VAL A 468 -12.25 6.87 -23.22
N ALA A 469 -11.80 5.61 -23.27
CA ALA A 469 -10.69 5.21 -24.14
C ALA A 469 -11.01 5.48 -25.62
N ALA A 470 -12.25 5.22 -26.06
CA ALA A 470 -12.68 5.50 -27.42
C ALA A 470 -12.54 7.02 -27.75
N GLU A 471 -12.98 7.91 -26.85
CA GLU A 471 -12.82 9.36 -27.03
C GLU A 471 -11.34 9.79 -27.07
N VAL A 472 -10.49 9.20 -26.21
CA VAL A 472 -9.02 9.42 -26.22
C VAL A 472 -8.42 9.00 -27.54
N PHE A 473 -8.81 7.83 -28.08
CA PHE A 473 -8.27 7.30 -29.34
C PHE A 473 -8.66 8.18 -30.53
N ASP A 474 -9.90 8.67 -30.58
CA ASP A 474 -10.34 9.56 -31.62
C ASP A 474 -9.58 10.89 -31.57
N ARG A 475 -9.40 11.43 -30.38
CA ARG A 475 -8.66 12.67 -30.15
C ARG A 475 -7.19 12.56 -30.55
N LEU A 476 -6.51 11.48 -30.20
CA LEU A 476 -5.09 11.26 -30.49
C LEU A 476 -4.86 10.64 -31.87
N SER A 477 -5.92 10.23 -32.59
CA SER A 477 -5.85 9.51 -33.86
C SER A 477 -5.06 8.19 -33.75
N VAL A 478 -5.35 7.39 -32.72
CA VAL A 478 -4.72 6.07 -32.53
C VAL A 478 -5.13 5.13 -33.64
N PRO A 479 -4.20 4.38 -34.27
CA PRO A 479 -4.51 3.43 -35.35
C PRO A 479 -5.45 2.29 -34.92
N PRO A 480 -6.34 1.77 -35.79
CA PRO A 480 -7.36 0.78 -35.43
C PRO A 480 -6.84 -0.45 -34.69
N LEU A 481 -5.79 -1.11 -35.17
CA LEU A 481 -5.21 -2.31 -34.52
C LEU A 481 -4.67 -2.02 -33.13
N GLN A 482 -4.15 -0.81 -32.90
CA GLN A 482 -3.62 -0.43 -31.59
C GLN A 482 -4.77 -0.05 -30.64
N ARG A 483 -5.89 0.49 -31.17
CA ARG A 483 -7.13 0.68 -30.39
C ARG A 483 -7.67 -0.65 -29.86
N GLU A 484 -7.79 -1.65 -30.75
CA GLU A 484 -8.27 -2.98 -30.39
C GLU A 484 -7.44 -3.60 -29.26
N ALA A 485 -6.10 -3.51 -29.36
CA ALA A 485 -5.20 -4.04 -28.34
C ALA A 485 -5.39 -3.34 -26.97
N VAL A 486 -5.55 -2.01 -26.93
CA VAL A 486 -5.77 -1.27 -25.67
C VAL A 486 -7.17 -1.54 -25.12
N LEU A 487 -8.21 -1.58 -25.97
CA LEU A 487 -9.58 -1.90 -25.53
C LEU A 487 -9.65 -3.32 -24.95
N PHE A 488 -9.02 -4.28 -25.58
CA PHE A 488 -8.91 -5.64 -25.06
C PHE A 488 -8.32 -5.66 -23.64
N LEU A 489 -7.22 -4.93 -23.40
CA LEU A 489 -6.59 -4.87 -22.10
C LEU A 489 -7.50 -4.23 -21.05
N ILE A 490 -8.24 -3.17 -21.40
CA ILE A 490 -9.18 -2.51 -20.50
C ILE A 490 -10.38 -3.42 -20.20
N GLU A 491 -10.93 -4.09 -21.21
CA GLU A 491 -12.09 -4.99 -21.07
C GLU A 491 -11.77 -6.19 -20.15
N HIS A 492 -10.56 -6.73 -20.30
CA HIS A 492 -10.16 -7.98 -19.64
C HIS A 492 -9.22 -7.80 -18.43
N HIS A 493 -8.98 -6.55 -17.96
CA HIS A 493 -7.99 -6.29 -16.91
C HIS A 493 -8.25 -7.03 -15.59
N LEU A 494 -9.50 -7.39 -15.30
CA LEU A 494 -9.88 -8.16 -14.12
C LEU A 494 -9.83 -9.69 -14.30
N ASP A 495 -9.78 -10.19 -15.54
CA ASP A 495 -9.98 -11.62 -15.82
C ASP A 495 -8.92 -12.51 -15.15
N LEU A 496 -7.63 -12.15 -15.22
CA LEU A 496 -6.59 -12.95 -14.58
C LEU A 496 -6.67 -12.92 -13.06
N SER A 497 -6.99 -11.76 -12.48
CA SER A 497 -7.21 -11.63 -11.03
C SER A 497 -8.39 -12.49 -10.55
N LEU A 498 -9.49 -12.47 -11.28
CA LEU A 498 -10.67 -13.29 -10.99
C LEU A 498 -10.35 -14.80 -11.08
N VAL A 499 -9.57 -15.19 -12.09
CA VAL A 499 -9.15 -16.59 -12.24
C VAL A 499 -8.19 -17.00 -11.11
N MET A 500 -7.22 -16.16 -10.76
CA MET A 500 -6.29 -16.44 -9.66
C MET A 500 -7.01 -16.70 -8.33
N ASN A 501 -8.05 -15.94 -8.06
CA ASN A 501 -8.75 -15.96 -6.78
C ASN A 501 -9.95 -16.94 -6.76
N GLY A 502 -10.51 -17.24 -7.93
CA GLY A 502 -11.80 -17.92 -8.01
C GLY A 502 -11.80 -19.23 -8.80
N ARG A 503 -10.69 -19.65 -9.42
CA ARG A 503 -10.66 -20.88 -10.22
C ARG A 503 -9.48 -21.76 -9.89
N ASP A 504 -9.70 -23.07 -10.04
CA ASP A 504 -8.61 -24.03 -10.00
C ASP A 504 -7.71 -23.87 -11.23
N LEU A 505 -6.44 -23.53 -11.02
CA LEU A 505 -5.46 -23.33 -12.08
C LEU A 505 -5.00 -24.64 -12.71
N ASP A 506 -5.24 -25.77 -12.05
CA ASP A 506 -4.90 -27.10 -12.51
C ASP A 506 -6.06 -27.78 -13.28
N ASP A 507 -7.24 -27.13 -13.30
CA ASP A 507 -8.38 -27.57 -14.10
C ASP A 507 -8.20 -27.15 -15.58
N PRO A 508 -8.15 -28.08 -16.54
CA PRO A 508 -8.13 -27.77 -17.97
C PRO A 508 -9.28 -26.86 -18.43
N GLY A 509 -10.42 -26.88 -17.74
CA GLY A 509 -11.54 -25.98 -17.99
C GLY A 509 -11.18 -24.52 -17.73
N THR A 510 -10.32 -24.24 -16.75
CA THR A 510 -9.83 -22.89 -16.46
C THR A 510 -8.97 -22.35 -17.60
N ALA A 511 -8.04 -23.15 -18.09
CA ALA A 511 -7.22 -22.77 -19.25
C ALA A 511 -8.07 -22.50 -20.49
N ARG A 512 -9.04 -23.38 -20.82
CA ARG A 512 -9.99 -23.18 -21.92
C ARG A 512 -10.85 -21.94 -21.76
N PHE A 513 -11.32 -21.65 -20.56
CA PHE A 513 -12.05 -20.42 -20.28
C PHE A 513 -11.20 -19.17 -20.57
N LEU A 514 -9.94 -19.16 -20.18
CA LEU A 514 -9.03 -18.03 -20.46
C LEU A 514 -8.76 -17.92 -21.96
N THR A 515 -8.42 -19.00 -22.63
CA THR A 515 -8.05 -18.95 -24.07
C THR A 515 -9.24 -18.64 -24.96
N SER A 516 -10.47 -18.93 -24.55
CA SER A 516 -11.68 -18.50 -25.28
C SER A 516 -11.86 -16.97 -25.27
N ARG A 517 -11.26 -16.25 -24.32
CA ARG A 517 -11.27 -14.80 -24.20
C ARG A 517 -10.00 -14.13 -24.70
N ILE A 518 -8.86 -14.78 -24.46
CA ILE A 518 -7.53 -14.29 -24.83
C ILE A 518 -7.10 -15.00 -26.12
N GLY A 519 -7.24 -14.30 -27.23
CA GLY A 519 -7.02 -14.92 -28.56
C GLY A 519 -5.56 -15.14 -28.94
N THR A 520 -4.60 -14.38 -28.38
CA THR A 520 -3.20 -14.40 -28.79
C THR A 520 -2.22 -14.49 -27.63
N GLN A 521 -1.01 -14.99 -27.90
CA GLN A 521 0.07 -14.99 -26.90
C GLN A 521 0.51 -13.57 -26.52
N GLU A 522 0.44 -12.62 -27.45
CA GLU A 522 0.77 -11.22 -27.18
C GLU A 522 -0.23 -10.58 -26.21
N ASP A 523 -1.52 -10.81 -26.40
CA ASP A 523 -2.56 -10.33 -25.52
C ASP A 523 -2.45 -10.94 -24.14
N LEU A 524 -2.16 -12.25 -24.04
CA LEU A 524 -1.89 -12.93 -22.78
C LEU A 524 -0.69 -12.31 -22.05
N ARG A 525 0.41 -12.05 -22.77
CA ARG A 525 1.60 -11.41 -22.21
C ARG A 525 1.30 -10.02 -21.66
N ARG A 526 0.66 -9.17 -22.46
CA ARG A 526 0.28 -7.80 -22.06
C ARG A 526 -0.68 -7.80 -20.87
N LEU A 527 -1.69 -8.68 -20.90
CA LEU A 527 -2.67 -8.80 -19.83
C LEU A 527 -2.02 -9.28 -18.53
N THR A 528 -1.05 -10.21 -18.62
CA THR A 528 -0.27 -10.66 -17.45
C THR A 528 0.56 -9.53 -16.85
N LEU A 529 1.23 -8.74 -17.68
CA LEU A 529 2.00 -7.58 -17.24
C LEU A 529 1.10 -6.49 -16.64
N LEU A 530 -0.07 -6.24 -17.26
CA LEU A 530 -1.07 -5.32 -16.73
C LEU A 530 -1.55 -5.76 -15.35
N THR A 531 -1.97 -7.02 -15.20
CA THR A 531 -2.46 -7.58 -13.94
C THR A 531 -1.37 -7.56 -12.85
N PHE A 532 -0.10 -7.86 -13.22
CA PHE A 532 1.02 -7.74 -12.29
C PHE A 532 1.19 -6.31 -11.79
N ALA A 533 1.15 -5.33 -12.70
CA ALA A 533 1.31 -3.92 -12.37
C ALA A 533 0.13 -3.38 -11.55
N ASP A 534 -1.10 -3.72 -11.94
CA ASP A 534 -2.33 -3.32 -11.28
C ASP A 534 -2.38 -3.82 -9.82
N ILE A 535 -2.20 -5.11 -9.58
CA ILE A 535 -2.17 -5.68 -8.22
C ILE A 535 -1.02 -5.07 -7.39
N SER A 536 0.17 -4.88 -8.00
CA SER A 536 1.31 -4.28 -7.31
C SER A 536 1.06 -2.82 -6.91
N ALA A 537 0.23 -2.11 -7.68
CA ALA A 537 -0.13 -0.71 -7.44
C ALA A 537 -1.20 -0.53 -6.35
N VAL A 538 -1.92 -1.57 -5.96
CA VAL A 538 -2.96 -1.51 -4.92
C VAL A 538 -2.36 -1.05 -3.58
N ASN A 539 -1.30 -1.73 -3.15
CA ASN A 539 -0.47 -1.35 -2.00
C ASN A 539 0.87 -2.11 -2.05
N PRO A 540 1.92 -1.68 -1.31
CA PRO A 540 3.25 -2.30 -1.37
C PRO A 540 3.33 -3.78 -0.99
N THR A 541 2.31 -4.33 -0.34
CA THR A 541 2.24 -5.72 0.10
C THR A 541 1.18 -6.54 -0.64
N ALA A 542 0.48 -5.96 -1.61
CA ALA A 542 -0.61 -6.63 -2.33
C ALA A 542 -0.10 -7.78 -3.20
N MET A 543 1.01 -7.58 -3.91
CA MET A 543 1.65 -8.61 -4.72
C MET A 543 2.56 -9.48 -3.84
N THR A 544 1.95 -10.39 -3.08
CA THR A 544 2.68 -11.38 -2.27
C THR A 544 3.44 -12.37 -3.16
N PRO A 545 4.51 -13.05 -2.66
CA PRO A 545 5.19 -14.12 -3.41
C PRO A 545 4.21 -15.21 -3.88
N TRP A 546 3.19 -15.52 -3.08
CA TRP A 546 2.14 -16.47 -3.45
C TRP A 546 1.29 -15.97 -4.64
N ARG A 547 0.76 -14.74 -4.59
CA ARG A 547 -0.02 -14.15 -5.69
C ARG A 547 0.78 -14.08 -6.97
N MET A 548 2.05 -13.73 -6.86
CA MET A 548 2.99 -13.68 -7.96
C MET A 548 3.19 -15.05 -8.61
N GLU A 549 3.27 -16.11 -7.80
CA GLU A 549 3.35 -17.49 -8.30
C GLU A 549 2.04 -17.92 -8.96
N GLN A 550 0.88 -17.57 -8.37
CA GLN A 550 -0.42 -17.88 -8.98
C GLN A 550 -0.57 -17.19 -10.35
N LEU A 551 -0.23 -15.91 -10.46
CA LEU A 551 -0.28 -15.19 -11.74
C LEU A 551 0.63 -15.84 -12.79
N TRP A 552 1.81 -16.28 -12.38
CA TRP A 552 2.73 -16.98 -13.27
C TRP A 552 2.18 -18.34 -13.75
N ARG A 553 1.55 -19.10 -12.85
CA ARG A 553 0.88 -20.37 -13.19
C ARG A 553 -0.28 -20.15 -14.16
N VAL A 554 -1.10 -19.13 -13.96
CA VAL A 554 -2.17 -18.72 -14.89
C VAL A 554 -1.59 -18.46 -16.28
N TYR A 555 -0.51 -17.66 -16.34
CA TYR A 555 0.18 -17.38 -17.60
C TYR A 555 0.66 -18.64 -18.32
N LEU A 556 1.38 -19.52 -17.61
CA LEU A 556 1.90 -20.75 -18.19
C LEU A 556 0.80 -21.70 -18.68
N SER A 557 -0.27 -21.88 -17.88
CA SER A 557 -1.40 -22.74 -18.23
C SER A 557 -2.12 -22.23 -19.49
N ALA A 558 -2.40 -20.92 -19.56
CA ALA A 558 -3.02 -20.30 -20.72
C ALA A 558 -2.10 -20.34 -21.96
N GLN A 559 -0.79 -20.08 -21.77
CA GLN A 559 0.21 -20.15 -22.85
C GLN A 559 0.29 -21.57 -23.44
N GLU A 560 0.33 -22.58 -22.59
CA GLU A 560 0.34 -23.99 -23.05
C GLU A 560 -0.92 -24.33 -23.84
N GLN A 561 -2.09 -23.90 -23.36
CA GLN A 561 -3.36 -24.14 -24.04
C GLN A 561 -3.42 -23.42 -25.40
N LEU A 562 -3.04 -22.14 -25.49
CA LEU A 562 -2.94 -21.40 -26.75
C LEU A 562 -1.96 -22.10 -27.74
N THR A 563 -0.83 -22.61 -27.23
CA THR A 563 0.13 -23.34 -28.03
C THR A 563 -0.44 -24.68 -28.55
N ARG A 564 -1.21 -25.39 -27.68
CA ARG A 564 -1.88 -26.64 -28.09
C ARG A 564 -2.96 -26.39 -29.13
N GLU A 565 -3.74 -25.32 -29.01
CA GLU A 565 -4.75 -24.93 -29.99
C GLU A 565 -4.10 -24.59 -31.36
N LEU A 566 -2.97 -23.92 -31.34
CA LEU A 566 -2.18 -23.66 -32.54
C LEU A 566 -1.57 -24.96 -33.17
N ILE A 567 -1.30 -26.00 -32.33
CA ILE A 567 -0.75 -27.28 -32.72
C ILE A 567 -1.84 -28.34 -32.88
N ALA A 568 -3.13 -28.00 -32.76
CA ALA A 568 -4.32 -28.84 -32.60
C ALA A 568 -4.54 -29.93 -33.68
N ASN A 569 -3.48 -30.47 -34.21
CA ASN A 569 -3.43 -31.72 -34.97
C ASN A 569 -2.61 -32.82 -34.29
N ARG A 570 -2.30 -32.76 -33.00
CA ARG A 570 -1.48 -33.80 -32.33
C ARG A 570 -2.01 -34.22 -30.95
N ILE A 571 -2.69 -35.39 -31.00
CA ILE A 571 -2.63 -36.52 -30.05
C ILE A 571 -3.22 -36.29 -28.63
N ASP A 572 -4.40 -36.90 -28.44
CA ASP A 572 -4.92 -37.36 -27.15
C ASP A 572 -3.86 -38.12 -26.35
N LYS A 573 -3.41 -37.53 -25.22
CA LYS A 573 -2.73 -38.28 -24.16
C LYS A 573 -3.78 -38.95 -23.30
N SER A 574 -4.04 -40.21 -23.56
CA SER A 574 -4.88 -41.07 -22.72
C SER A 574 -4.32 -41.22 -21.31
N GLU A 575 -5.20 -41.40 -20.33
CA GLU A 575 -4.96 -41.61 -18.87
C GLU A 575 -3.88 -42.70 -18.57
N ALA A 576 -3.59 -43.62 -19.50
CA ALA A 576 -2.61 -44.66 -19.35
C ALA A 576 -1.14 -44.19 -19.34
N SER A 577 -0.84 -42.91 -19.62
CA SER A 577 0.54 -42.43 -19.75
C SER A 577 1.15 -41.92 -18.41
N VAL A 578 0.37 -41.61 -17.40
CA VAL A 578 0.88 -41.11 -16.10
C VAL A 578 1.45 -42.26 -15.27
N LEU A 579 0.88 -43.47 -15.40
CA LEU A 579 1.31 -44.66 -14.66
C LEU A 579 2.37 -45.48 -15.38
N GLY A 580 2.98 -45.00 -16.46
CA GLY A 580 4.01 -45.63 -17.29
C GLY A 580 4.53 -47.00 -16.84
N GLN A 581 5.12 -47.82 -17.71
CA GLN A 581 5.70 -49.13 -17.42
C GLN A 581 6.58 -49.05 -16.13
N GLY A 582 6.10 -49.63 -14.99
CA GLY A 582 6.87 -49.68 -13.74
C GLY A 582 6.12 -49.40 -12.45
N ALA A 583 4.80 -49.10 -12.45
CA ALA A 583 4.04 -48.95 -11.24
C ALA A 583 3.93 -50.31 -10.48
N THR A 584 4.30 -50.31 -9.17
CA THR A 584 4.20 -51.51 -8.34
C THR A 584 2.73 -51.79 -8.00
N PRO A 585 2.30 -53.07 -7.82
CA PRO A 585 0.94 -53.41 -7.45
C PRO A 585 0.44 -52.69 -6.18
N PRO A 586 1.26 -52.48 -5.11
CA PRO A 586 0.85 -51.72 -3.96
C PRO A 586 0.54 -50.22 -4.27
N LEU A 587 1.32 -49.58 -5.15
CA LEU A 587 1.09 -48.20 -5.54
C LEU A 587 -0.21 -48.06 -6.33
N VAL A 588 -0.48 -48.99 -7.25
CA VAL A 588 -1.74 -49.02 -8.03
C VAL A 588 -2.94 -49.18 -7.08
N ASN A 589 -2.80 -50.00 -6.07
CA ASN A 589 -3.84 -50.18 -5.06
C ASN A 589 -4.08 -48.95 -4.19
N PHE A 590 -3.00 -48.25 -3.79
CA PHE A 590 -3.10 -46.95 -3.10
C PHE A 590 -3.86 -45.90 -3.91
N LEU A 591 -3.61 -45.82 -5.21
CA LEU A 591 -4.22 -44.84 -6.10
C LEU A 591 -5.70 -45.15 -6.43
N ARG A 592 -6.17 -46.36 -6.11
CA ARG A 592 -7.52 -46.77 -6.50
C ARG A 592 -8.60 -45.99 -5.76
N GLY A 593 -9.37 -45.24 -6.51
CA GLY A 593 -10.47 -44.39 -5.99
C GLY A 593 -10.11 -42.93 -5.71
N PHE A 594 -8.86 -42.55 -5.85
CA PHE A 594 -8.53 -41.13 -5.87
C PHE A 594 -9.16 -40.43 -7.08
N PRO A 595 -9.58 -39.14 -6.96
CA PRO A 595 -10.10 -38.35 -8.08
C PRO A 595 -9.12 -38.32 -9.27
N THR A 596 -9.65 -38.32 -10.49
CA THR A 596 -8.82 -38.19 -11.73
C THR A 596 -7.93 -36.94 -11.69
N ARG A 597 -8.46 -35.88 -11.07
CA ARG A 597 -7.72 -34.62 -10.85
C ARG A 597 -6.39 -34.85 -10.11
N TYR A 598 -6.36 -35.65 -9.05
CA TYR A 598 -5.15 -35.95 -8.29
C TYR A 598 -4.03 -36.52 -9.20
N LEU A 599 -4.37 -37.43 -10.10
CA LEU A 599 -3.43 -38.03 -11.05
C LEU A 599 -2.94 -37.06 -12.12
N ARG A 600 -3.73 -36.00 -12.42
CA ARG A 600 -3.38 -34.97 -13.41
C ARG A 600 -2.53 -33.85 -12.84
N THR A 601 -2.68 -33.55 -11.55
CA THR A 601 -2.04 -32.40 -10.89
C THR A 601 -0.72 -32.73 -10.19
N HIS A 602 -0.44 -34.03 -9.94
CA HIS A 602 0.76 -34.45 -9.23
C HIS A 602 1.71 -35.21 -10.15
N THR A 603 3.02 -34.95 -9.96
CA THR A 603 4.09 -35.69 -10.62
C THR A 603 4.19 -37.10 -10.05
N ARG A 604 4.83 -37.98 -10.80
CA ARG A 604 5.09 -39.35 -10.33
C ARG A 604 5.90 -39.37 -9.03
N GLU A 605 6.87 -38.50 -8.89
CA GLU A 605 7.72 -38.38 -7.71
C GLU A 605 6.92 -37.96 -6.47
N GLU A 606 5.99 -37.02 -6.63
CA GLU A 606 5.07 -36.60 -5.55
C GLU A 606 4.13 -37.74 -5.15
N ILE A 607 3.59 -38.47 -6.12
CA ILE A 607 2.72 -39.62 -5.87
C ILE A 607 3.47 -40.74 -5.14
N GLU A 608 4.71 -41.04 -5.55
CA GLU A 608 5.57 -42.02 -4.86
C GLU A 608 5.89 -41.58 -3.43
N HIS A 609 6.14 -40.28 -3.20
CA HIS A 609 6.35 -39.72 -1.87
C HIS A 609 5.10 -39.81 -0.97
N HIS A 610 3.92 -39.52 -1.51
CA HIS A 610 2.66 -39.70 -0.78
C HIS A 610 2.42 -41.16 -0.42
N PHE A 611 2.77 -42.07 -1.34
CA PHE A 611 2.68 -43.51 -1.07
C PHE A 611 3.68 -43.97 0.02
N GLU A 612 4.90 -43.46 0.05
CA GLU A 612 5.88 -43.72 1.08
C GLU A 612 5.38 -43.23 2.47
N LEU A 613 4.74 -42.05 2.54
CA LEU A 613 4.14 -41.56 3.77
C LEU A 613 3.01 -42.47 4.26
N GLU A 614 2.17 -43.02 3.36
CA GLU A 614 1.15 -44.02 3.71
C GLU A 614 1.78 -45.33 4.22
N GLN A 615 2.83 -45.82 3.58
CA GLN A 615 3.53 -47.05 3.97
C GLN A 615 4.17 -46.94 5.36
N ASN A 616 4.68 -45.76 5.71
CA ASN A 616 5.35 -45.49 6.99
C ASN A 616 4.36 -45.15 8.10
N ARG A 617 3.08 -45.00 7.80
CA ARG A 617 2.01 -44.71 8.76
C ARG A 617 1.67 -45.92 9.59
N THR A 618 1.50 -45.73 10.91
CA THR A 618 0.95 -46.82 11.76
C THR A 618 -0.49 -47.16 11.34
N PRO A 619 -0.90 -48.42 11.32
CA PRO A 619 -2.28 -48.78 10.94
C PRO A 619 -3.32 -48.02 11.76
N GLY A 620 -4.21 -47.29 11.07
CA GLY A 620 -5.20 -46.41 11.70
C GLY A 620 -4.71 -45.10 12.29
N GLY A 621 -3.39 -44.84 12.24
CA GLY A 621 -2.80 -43.58 12.71
C GLY A 621 -2.85 -42.44 11.66
N VAL A 622 -2.19 -41.32 11.97
CA VAL A 622 -2.12 -40.11 11.13
C VAL A 622 -0.67 -39.81 10.78
N ALA A 623 -0.36 -39.72 9.48
CA ALA A 623 0.90 -39.21 9.00
C ALA A 623 0.78 -37.71 8.72
N VAL A 624 1.73 -36.91 9.21
CA VAL A 624 1.74 -35.44 9.03
C VAL A 624 3.14 -35.01 8.67
N GLU A 625 3.27 -34.34 7.54
CA GLU A 625 4.52 -33.72 7.09
C GLU A 625 4.30 -32.22 6.82
N ILE A 626 5.30 -31.39 7.11
CA ILE A 626 5.30 -29.96 6.76
C ILE A 626 6.61 -29.66 6.06
N THR A 627 6.51 -29.17 4.83
CA THR A 627 7.64 -28.71 4.01
C THR A 627 7.50 -27.22 3.73
N LYS A 628 8.63 -26.54 3.44
CA LYS A 628 8.64 -25.11 3.09
C LYS A 628 9.06 -24.96 1.63
N ASP A 629 8.24 -24.24 0.85
CA ASP A 629 8.50 -23.89 -0.54
C ASP A 629 8.24 -22.41 -0.76
N SER A 630 9.26 -21.67 -1.26
CA SER A 630 9.14 -20.27 -1.73
C SER A 630 8.41 -19.32 -0.77
N GLY A 631 8.57 -19.51 0.54
CA GLY A 631 7.95 -18.66 1.57
C GLY A 631 6.55 -19.10 2.01
N VAL A 632 6.03 -20.19 1.47
CA VAL A 632 4.78 -20.85 1.82
C VAL A 632 5.09 -22.21 2.41
N TYR A 633 4.24 -22.72 3.31
CA TYR A 633 4.35 -24.06 3.87
C TYR A 633 3.33 -24.99 3.20
N LEU A 634 3.73 -26.21 2.93
CA LEU A 634 2.85 -27.30 2.51
C LEU A 634 2.72 -28.30 3.67
N LEU A 635 1.48 -28.49 4.14
CA LEU A 635 1.10 -29.55 5.05
C LEU A 635 0.54 -30.70 4.24
N THR A 636 1.16 -31.87 4.35
CA THR A 636 0.69 -33.14 3.80
C THR A 636 0.17 -34.01 4.92
N VAL A 637 -1.08 -34.45 4.81
CA VAL A 637 -1.75 -35.29 5.82
C VAL A 637 -2.31 -36.55 5.16
N ILE A 638 -2.00 -37.69 5.74
CA ILE A 638 -2.62 -38.96 5.38
C ILE A 638 -3.24 -39.57 6.64
N ALA A 639 -4.55 -39.84 6.59
CA ALA A 639 -5.34 -40.28 7.73
C ALA A 639 -6.50 -41.19 7.29
N PRO A 640 -7.17 -41.91 8.22
CA PRO A 640 -8.45 -42.54 7.92
C PRO A 640 -9.52 -41.54 7.53
N ASP A 641 -10.37 -41.92 6.57
CA ASP A 641 -11.48 -41.07 6.09
C ASP A 641 -12.59 -41.00 7.16
N ASN A 642 -12.54 -39.95 7.97
CA ASN A 642 -13.52 -39.67 8.99
C ASN A 642 -14.36 -38.43 8.62
N PRO A 643 -15.68 -38.42 8.83
CA PRO A 643 -16.49 -37.24 8.59
C PRO A 643 -15.97 -36.00 9.33
N GLY A 644 -15.77 -34.91 8.62
CA GLY A 644 -15.26 -33.65 9.19
C GLY A 644 -13.74 -33.60 9.41
N ALA A 645 -12.96 -34.56 8.92
CA ALA A 645 -11.50 -34.56 9.03
C ALA A 645 -10.89 -33.29 8.41
N PHE A 646 -11.31 -32.93 7.20
CA PHE A 646 -10.86 -31.73 6.51
C PHE A 646 -11.21 -30.44 7.29
N ALA A 647 -12.44 -30.33 7.81
CA ALA A 647 -12.83 -29.20 8.64
C ALA A 647 -11.96 -29.11 9.90
N SER A 648 -11.67 -30.26 10.53
CA SER A 648 -10.83 -30.36 11.71
C SER A 648 -9.38 -29.86 11.43
N LEU A 649 -8.83 -30.17 10.27
CA LEU A 649 -7.53 -29.64 9.79
C LEU A 649 -7.54 -28.13 9.66
N CYS A 650 -8.57 -27.58 9.00
CA CYS A 650 -8.73 -26.12 8.85
C CYS A 650 -8.78 -25.43 10.23
N GLY A 651 -9.51 -26.01 11.17
CA GLY A 651 -9.61 -25.52 12.54
C GLY A 651 -8.29 -25.61 13.33
N ALA A 652 -7.55 -26.69 13.16
CA ALA A 652 -6.22 -26.86 13.80
C ALA A 652 -5.24 -25.78 13.31
N LEU A 653 -5.13 -25.57 12.01
CA LEU A 653 -4.29 -24.52 11.42
C LEU A 653 -4.72 -23.11 11.88
N ALA A 654 -6.03 -22.83 11.84
CA ALA A 654 -6.58 -21.56 12.32
C ALA A 654 -6.27 -21.35 13.81
N SER A 655 -6.29 -22.37 14.67
CA SER A 655 -5.96 -22.25 16.09
C SER A 655 -4.50 -21.85 16.33
N CYS A 656 -3.60 -22.28 15.45
CA CYS A 656 -2.16 -21.97 15.49
C CYS A 656 -1.80 -20.64 14.77
N GLY A 657 -2.79 -19.94 14.22
CA GLY A 657 -2.53 -18.65 13.56
C GLY A 657 -2.06 -18.73 12.13
N MET A 658 -2.13 -19.90 11.53
CA MET A 658 -1.76 -20.12 10.14
C MET A 658 -2.87 -19.64 9.21
N ASN A 659 -2.49 -19.05 8.08
CA ASN A 659 -3.41 -18.58 7.06
C ASN A 659 -3.43 -19.56 5.88
N ILE A 660 -4.55 -20.24 5.69
CA ILE A 660 -4.73 -21.22 4.60
C ILE A 660 -4.88 -20.45 3.29
N LEU A 661 -4.16 -20.87 2.25
CA LEU A 661 -4.19 -20.27 0.92
C LEU A 661 -4.87 -21.18 -0.10
N LYS A 662 -4.58 -22.47 -0.03
CA LYS A 662 -5.15 -23.50 -0.90
C LYS A 662 -5.20 -24.82 -0.15
N ALA A 663 -6.26 -25.57 -0.32
CA ALA A 663 -6.34 -26.91 0.24
C ALA A 663 -6.97 -27.87 -0.76
N GLU A 664 -6.33 -29.03 -0.94
CA GLU A 664 -6.79 -30.13 -1.78
C GLU A 664 -7.10 -31.32 -0.89
N ALA A 665 -8.28 -31.91 -1.06
CA ALA A 665 -8.70 -33.06 -0.31
C ALA A 665 -9.03 -34.20 -1.29
N ALA A 666 -8.46 -35.37 -1.02
CA ALA A 666 -8.71 -36.55 -1.84
C ALA A 666 -8.86 -37.78 -0.96
N SER A 667 -9.80 -38.67 -1.30
CA SER A 667 -9.93 -39.94 -0.61
C SER A 667 -9.89 -41.11 -1.59
N ASN A 668 -9.31 -42.23 -1.18
CA ASN A 668 -9.24 -43.42 -1.97
C ASN A 668 -10.32 -44.45 -1.59
N SER A 669 -10.45 -45.52 -2.40
CA SER A 669 -11.43 -46.58 -2.16
C SER A 669 -11.18 -47.43 -0.90
N HIS A 670 -10.06 -47.23 -0.21
CA HIS A 670 -9.67 -47.93 0.99
C HIS A 670 -9.93 -47.14 2.28
N GLY A 671 -10.65 -46.03 2.20
CA GLY A 671 -10.96 -45.16 3.33
C GLY A 671 -9.75 -44.41 3.88
N CYS A 672 -8.83 -44.02 3.02
CA CYS A 672 -7.69 -43.20 3.34
C CYS A 672 -7.87 -41.82 2.68
N ILE A 673 -7.73 -40.73 3.47
CA ILE A 673 -7.65 -39.36 2.95
C ILE A 673 -6.20 -38.96 2.74
N LEU A 674 -5.98 -38.15 1.71
CA LEU A 674 -4.77 -37.37 1.46
C LEU A 674 -5.17 -35.92 1.33
N ASP A 675 -4.83 -35.10 2.31
CA ASP A 675 -5.09 -33.68 2.33
C ASP A 675 -3.77 -32.89 2.19
N LEU A 676 -3.73 -32.00 1.22
CA LEU A 676 -2.59 -31.14 0.92
C LEU A 676 -3.00 -29.68 1.15
N ILE A 677 -2.44 -29.05 2.18
CA ILE A 677 -2.83 -27.68 2.55
C ILE A 677 -1.63 -26.74 2.44
N ARG A 678 -1.73 -25.77 1.55
CA ARG A 678 -0.76 -24.67 1.45
C ARG A 678 -1.19 -23.54 2.35
N PHE A 679 -0.28 -23.09 3.21
CA PHE A 679 -0.57 -22.05 4.20
C PHE A 679 0.62 -21.09 4.39
N ALA A 680 0.29 -19.86 4.77
CA ALA A 680 1.27 -18.84 5.17
C ALA A 680 1.34 -18.75 6.69
N ASP A 681 2.52 -18.38 7.21
CA ASP A 681 2.76 -18.05 8.61
C ASP A 681 2.99 -16.52 8.75
N PRO A 682 1.93 -15.71 8.92
CA PRO A 682 2.04 -14.25 8.95
C PRO A 682 2.91 -13.72 10.10
N MET A 683 3.00 -14.48 11.19
CA MET A 683 3.78 -14.11 12.38
C MET A 683 5.21 -14.65 12.34
N ARG A 684 5.60 -15.39 11.29
CA ARG A 684 6.90 -16.04 11.14
C ARG A 684 7.27 -16.95 12.31
N THR A 685 6.28 -17.54 12.97
CA THR A 685 6.45 -18.36 14.17
C THR A 685 7.26 -19.63 13.87
N LEU A 686 6.95 -20.30 12.75
CA LEU A 686 7.63 -21.53 12.32
C LEU A 686 9.07 -21.27 11.86
N GLU A 687 9.32 -20.07 11.30
CA GLU A 687 10.65 -19.65 10.85
C GLU A 687 11.54 -19.25 12.03
N LEU A 688 10.99 -18.52 12.99
CA LEU A 688 11.72 -18.03 14.16
C LEU A 688 11.94 -19.11 15.23
N ASN A 689 11.04 -20.09 15.30
CA ASN A 689 11.13 -21.20 16.25
C ASN A 689 10.86 -22.55 15.56
N PRO A 690 11.89 -23.27 15.08
CA PRO A 690 11.72 -24.56 14.40
C PRO A 690 10.99 -25.64 15.23
N ALA A 691 10.97 -25.53 16.54
CA ALA A 691 10.24 -26.47 17.41
C ALA A 691 8.71 -26.34 17.23
N GLU A 692 8.22 -25.19 16.79
CA GLU A 692 6.79 -24.97 16.52
C GLU A 692 6.28 -25.79 15.34
N VAL A 693 7.14 -26.19 14.41
CA VAL A 693 6.76 -27.10 13.32
C VAL A 693 6.30 -28.44 13.92
N SER A 694 7.07 -28.98 14.86
CA SER A 694 6.72 -30.25 15.55
C SER A 694 5.47 -30.09 16.43
N THR A 695 5.28 -28.91 17.05
CA THR A 695 4.09 -28.59 17.84
C THR A 695 2.85 -28.53 16.94
N LEU A 696 2.96 -27.91 15.77
CA LEU A 696 1.87 -27.85 14.78
C LEU A 696 1.51 -29.24 14.25
N GLN A 697 2.53 -30.05 13.86
CA GLN A 697 2.31 -31.45 13.45
C GLN A 697 1.63 -32.29 14.55
N GLY A 698 2.06 -32.11 15.80
CA GLY A 698 1.44 -32.74 16.95
C GLY A 698 -0.02 -32.32 17.15
N THR A 699 -0.32 -31.03 17.01
CA THR A 699 -1.69 -30.50 17.14
C THR A 699 -2.61 -31.09 16.06
N VAL A 700 -2.15 -31.09 14.79
CA VAL A 700 -2.89 -31.68 13.66
C VAL A 700 -3.17 -33.16 13.93
N ARG A 701 -2.16 -33.92 14.39
CA ARG A 701 -2.33 -35.35 14.72
C ARG A 701 -3.36 -35.55 15.81
N CYS A 702 -3.25 -34.84 16.94
CA CYS A 702 -4.17 -34.96 18.07
C CYS A 702 -5.63 -34.61 17.69
N VAL A 703 -5.82 -33.64 16.83
CA VAL A 703 -7.15 -33.23 16.34
C VAL A 703 -7.76 -34.34 15.48
N LEU A 704 -7.02 -34.91 14.53
CA LEU A 704 -7.49 -35.99 13.66
C LEU A 704 -7.69 -37.30 14.37
N GLU A 705 -6.90 -37.61 15.42
CA GLU A 705 -7.10 -38.75 16.31
C GLU A 705 -8.25 -38.54 17.31
N GLY A 706 -8.87 -37.36 17.32
CA GLY A 706 -10.00 -37.03 18.20
C GLY A 706 -9.65 -36.81 19.67
N THR A 707 -8.35 -36.78 20.01
CA THR A 707 -7.85 -36.58 21.39
C THR A 707 -8.01 -35.11 21.84
N VAL A 708 -8.11 -34.16 20.90
CA VAL A 708 -8.31 -32.72 21.14
C VAL A 708 -9.41 -32.21 20.28
N GLN A 709 -10.34 -31.43 20.86
CA GLN A 709 -11.44 -30.82 20.13
C GLN A 709 -11.04 -29.45 19.55
N VAL A 710 -11.31 -29.23 18.28
CA VAL A 710 -11.01 -27.96 17.56
C VAL A 710 -11.66 -26.76 18.26
N ALA A 711 -12.91 -26.91 18.72
CA ALA A 711 -13.64 -25.84 19.40
C ALA A 711 -12.92 -25.34 20.68
N GLU A 712 -12.22 -26.23 21.38
CA GLU A 712 -11.42 -25.86 22.56
C GLU A 712 -10.13 -25.13 22.16
N LEU A 713 -9.50 -25.55 21.08
CA LEU A 713 -8.28 -24.88 20.56
C LEU A 713 -8.61 -23.45 20.11
N LEU A 714 -9.68 -23.26 19.39
CA LEU A 714 -10.12 -21.94 18.91
C LEU A 714 -10.47 -20.99 20.07
N LYS A 715 -11.12 -21.53 21.16
CA LYS A 715 -11.41 -20.73 22.38
C LYS A 715 -10.17 -20.27 23.14
N ARG A 716 -9.09 -21.06 23.12
CA ARG A 716 -7.82 -20.74 23.81
C ARG A 716 -7.03 -19.67 23.09
N ARG A 717 -7.30 -19.42 21.82
CA ARG A 717 -6.59 -18.42 21.03
C ARG A 717 -6.96 -17.02 21.52
N ARG A 718 -6.01 -16.34 22.17
CA ARG A 718 -6.10 -14.91 22.52
C ARG A 718 -5.81 -14.10 21.25
N THR A 719 -6.84 -13.85 20.44
CA THR A 719 -6.72 -12.87 19.36
C THR A 719 -6.89 -11.48 19.97
N PRO A 720 -5.97 -10.53 19.77
CA PRO A 720 -6.21 -9.16 20.17
C PRO A 720 -7.48 -8.67 19.44
N PRO A 721 -8.34 -7.88 20.11
CA PRO A 721 -9.53 -7.33 19.46
C PRO A 721 -9.08 -6.53 18.24
N ARG A 722 -9.50 -6.98 17.04
CA ARG A 722 -9.33 -6.18 15.83
C ARG A 722 -10.15 -4.89 16.00
N PRO A 723 -9.62 -3.71 15.62
CA PRO A 723 -10.44 -2.51 15.57
C PRO A 723 -11.62 -2.82 14.64
N SER A 724 -12.85 -2.61 15.13
CA SER A 724 -14.05 -2.77 14.34
C SER A 724 -13.97 -1.78 13.16
N SER A 725 -13.72 -2.28 11.96
CA SER A 725 -13.96 -1.50 10.75
C SER A 725 -15.46 -1.25 10.69
N GLY A 726 -15.88 0.01 10.62
CA GLY A 726 -17.28 0.40 10.71
C GLY A 726 -18.18 -0.10 9.58
N THR A 727 -17.65 -0.84 8.61
CA THR A 727 -18.38 -1.38 7.46
C THR A 727 -18.61 -2.86 7.67
N LYS A 728 -19.86 -3.26 7.94
CA LYS A 728 -20.28 -4.66 7.99
C LYS A 728 -20.34 -5.23 6.58
N ILE A 729 -19.58 -6.29 6.32
CA ILE A 729 -19.65 -7.03 5.05
C ILE A 729 -20.79 -8.04 5.17
N ALA A 730 -21.83 -7.87 4.35
CA ALA A 730 -22.93 -8.85 4.29
C ALA A 730 -22.43 -10.13 3.62
N PRO A 731 -22.58 -11.30 4.24
CA PRO A 731 -22.16 -12.56 3.63
C PRO A 731 -23.01 -12.88 2.38
N SER A 732 -22.36 -13.44 1.36
CA SER A 732 -23.00 -13.89 0.14
C SER A 732 -22.45 -15.24 -0.32
N VAL A 733 -23.32 -16.06 -0.92
CA VAL A 733 -22.97 -17.39 -1.46
C VAL A 733 -23.53 -17.48 -2.87
N ARG A 734 -22.70 -17.94 -3.81
CA ARG A 734 -23.09 -18.21 -5.19
C ARG A 734 -22.67 -19.60 -5.60
N PHE A 735 -23.51 -20.28 -6.38
CA PHE A 735 -23.24 -21.62 -6.90
C PHE A 735 -23.05 -21.55 -8.42
N ASN A 736 -22.06 -22.25 -8.94
CA ASN A 736 -21.80 -22.33 -10.37
C ASN A 736 -21.48 -23.77 -10.77
N ASN A 737 -22.35 -24.39 -11.58
CA ASN A 737 -22.17 -25.72 -12.14
C ASN A 737 -21.45 -25.75 -13.49
N GLU A 738 -21.17 -24.58 -14.07
CA GLU A 738 -20.49 -24.47 -15.38
C GLU A 738 -18.98 -24.25 -15.26
N ALA A 739 -18.54 -23.87 -14.06
CA ALA A 739 -17.15 -23.49 -13.81
C ALA A 739 -16.17 -24.66 -13.75
N SER A 740 -16.65 -25.89 -13.55
CA SER A 740 -15.86 -27.13 -13.57
C SER A 740 -16.65 -28.23 -14.27
N ASP A 741 -15.99 -29.19 -14.91
CA ASP A 741 -16.63 -30.34 -15.55
C ASP A 741 -17.17 -31.33 -14.50
N GLU A 742 -16.53 -31.45 -13.34
CA GLU A 742 -16.78 -32.51 -12.35
C GLU A 742 -17.47 -31.98 -11.06
N CYS A 743 -17.20 -30.73 -10.65
CA CYS A 743 -17.62 -30.17 -9.36
C CYS A 743 -18.65 -29.04 -9.48
N THR A 744 -19.41 -28.79 -8.41
CA THR A 744 -20.08 -27.51 -8.22
C THR A 744 -19.11 -26.55 -7.53
N LEU A 745 -18.96 -25.36 -8.08
CA LEU A 745 -18.18 -24.29 -7.49
C LEU A 745 -19.09 -23.45 -6.58
N ILE A 746 -18.64 -23.16 -5.37
CA ILE A 746 -19.34 -22.31 -4.40
C ILE A 746 -18.43 -21.12 -4.10
N ASP A 747 -18.84 -19.92 -4.50
CA ASP A 747 -18.19 -18.68 -4.13
C ASP A 747 -18.82 -18.15 -2.84
N PHE A 748 -18.02 -18.06 -1.77
CA PHE A 748 -18.39 -17.45 -0.52
C PHE A 748 -17.66 -16.12 -0.35
N ASN A 749 -18.39 -15.09 0.06
CA ASN A 749 -17.82 -13.81 0.46
C ASN A 749 -18.42 -13.41 1.81
N GLY A 750 -17.59 -12.95 2.75
CA GLY A 750 -18.04 -12.55 4.08
C GLY A 750 -17.00 -11.81 4.88
N GLU A 751 -17.28 -11.46 6.13
CA GLU A 751 -16.31 -10.85 7.04
C GLU A 751 -15.31 -11.92 7.53
N ASP A 752 -13.99 -11.70 7.35
CA ASP A 752 -12.95 -12.63 7.79
C ASP A 752 -12.85 -12.67 9.31
N ARG A 753 -12.84 -13.89 9.87
CA ARG A 753 -12.64 -14.16 11.29
C ARG A 753 -11.92 -15.48 11.53
N PRO A 754 -11.18 -15.60 12.64
CA PRO A 754 -10.59 -16.87 13.01
C PRO A 754 -11.63 -17.98 13.12
N GLY A 755 -11.41 -19.11 12.42
CA GLY A 755 -12.29 -20.25 12.40
C GLY A 755 -13.44 -20.18 11.40
N LEU A 756 -13.55 -19.12 10.58
CA LEU A 756 -14.58 -19.03 9.54
C LEU A 756 -14.54 -20.23 8.60
N LEU A 757 -13.36 -20.56 8.07
CA LEU A 757 -13.20 -21.69 7.16
C LEU A 757 -13.57 -23.03 7.83
N TYR A 758 -13.30 -23.18 9.12
CA TYR A 758 -13.76 -24.35 9.90
C TYR A 758 -15.28 -24.43 9.94
N ASP A 759 -15.96 -23.34 10.20
CA ASP A 759 -17.43 -23.30 10.28
C ASP A 759 -18.07 -23.60 8.91
N LEU A 760 -17.53 -23.01 7.83
CA LEU A 760 -17.98 -23.25 6.45
C LEU A 760 -17.78 -24.70 6.03
N THR A 761 -16.57 -25.25 6.23
CA THR A 761 -16.24 -26.63 5.86
C THR A 761 -16.99 -27.66 6.71
N SER A 762 -17.28 -27.32 7.98
CA SER A 762 -18.14 -28.15 8.85
C SER A 762 -19.60 -28.20 8.31
N SER A 763 -20.11 -27.06 7.79
CA SER A 763 -21.45 -27.00 7.18
C SER A 763 -21.52 -27.79 5.88
N LEU A 764 -20.48 -27.75 5.05
CA LEU A 764 -20.35 -28.57 3.84
C LEU A 764 -20.34 -30.07 4.17
N SER A 765 -19.52 -30.45 5.15
CA SER A 765 -19.46 -31.86 5.62
C SER A 765 -20.78 -32.35 6.19
N ALA A 766 -21.48 -31.52 7.00
CA ALA A 766 -22.78 -31.86 7.56
C ALA A 766 -23.88 -32.05 6.49
N ALA A 767 -23.75 -31.35 5.35
CA ALA A 767 -24.64 -31.54 4.19
C ALA A 767 -24.27 -32.77 3.33
N GLY A 768 -23.23 -33.52 3.71
CA GLY A 768 -22.77 -34.69 2.95
C GLY A 768 -22.06 -34.35 1.68
N CYS A 769 -21.50 -33.14 1.60
CA CYS A 769 -20.68 -32.70 0.48
C CYS A 769 -19.21 -33.14 0.68
N ASN A 770 -18.62 -33.62 -0.40
CA ASN A 770 -17.18 -33.89 -0.50
C ASN A 770 -16.48 -32.65 -0.99
N ILE A 771 -15.44 -32.22 -0.32
CA ILE A 771 -14.65 -31.06 -0.69
C ILE A 771 -13.43 -31.57 -1.46
N GLU A 772 -13.29 -31.18 -2.73
CA GLU A 772 -12.19 -31.59 -3.60
C GLU A 772 -11.07 -30.55 -3.58
N LEU A 773 -11.44 -29.27 -3.48
CA LEU A 773 -10.53 -28.15 -3.48
C LEU A 773 -11.12 -26.96 -2.74
N VAL A 774 -10.27 -26.23 -2.01
CA VAL A 774 -10.60 -24.91 -1.45
C VAL A 774 -9.52 -23.93 -1.84
N LEU A 775 -9.94 -22.80 -2.38
CA LEU A 775 -9.10 -21.62 -2.61
C LEU A 775 -9.53 -20.55 -1.60
N VAL A 776 -8.58 -20.04 -0.84
CA VAL A 776 -8.85 -19.07 0.23
C VAL A 776 -8.07 -17.80 -0.07
N ASP A 777 -8.74 -16.68 -0.12
CA ASP A 777 -8.12 -15.36 -0.18
C ASP A 777 -8.75 -14.45 0.87
N THR A 778 -7.93 -13.65 1.53
CA THR A 778 -8.39 -12.67 2.51
C THR A 778 -7.96 -11.29 2.08
N GLU A 779 -8.94 -10.49 1.76
CA GLU A 779 -8.76 -9.14 1.30
C GLU A 779 -9.10 -8.16 2.44
N ALA A 780 -8.07 -7.69 3.16
CA ALA A 780 -8.18 -6.87 4.38
C ALA A 780 -9.03 -7.53 5.48
N HIS A 781 -10.35 -7.37 5.45
CA HIS A 781 -11.31 -7.96 6.40
C HIS A 781 -12.39 -8.80 5.71
N LYS A 782 -12.27 -9.02 4.40
CA LYS A 782 -13.20 -9.79 3.61
C LYS A 782 -12.57 -11.13 3.27
N ALA A 783 -13.21 -12.22 3.67
CA ALA A 783 -12.92 -13.57 3.22
C ALA A 783 -13.56 -13.80 1.86
N ILE A 784 -12.79 -14.37 0.94
CA ILE A 784 -13.24 -14.81 -0.39
C ILE A 784 -12.82 -16.27 -0.51
N ASP A 785 -13.75 -17.17 -0.23
CA ASP A 785 -13.47 -18.60 -0.22
C ASP A 785 -14.22 -19.28 -1.38
N VAL A 786 -13.49 -20.05 -2.16
CA VAL A 786 -14.05 -20.81 -3.28
C VAL A 786 -13.91 -22.29 -3.01
N PHE A 787 -15.04 -22.99 -2.98
CA PHE A 787 -15.09 -24.44 -2.73
C PHE A 787 -15.47 -25.17 -4.02
N TYR A 788 -14.73 -26.19 -4.37
CA TYR A 788 -15.08 -27.17 -5.38
C TYR A 788 -15.62 -28.41 -4.65
N VAL A 789 -16.91 -28.66 -4.82
CA VAL A 789 -17.60 -29.71 -4.05
C VAL A 789 -18.38 -30.67 -4.95
N THR A 790 -18.44 -31.92 -4.47
CA THR A 790 -19.30 -32.94 -5.04
C THR A 790 -20.21 -33.51 -3.96
N ARG A 791 -21.29 -34.14 -4.33
CA ARG A 791 -22.11 -34.99 -3.45
C ARG A 791 -22.34 -36.31 -4.13
N GLU A 792 -21.96 -37.40 -3.48
CA GLU A 792 -22.01 -38.75 -4.09
C GLU A 792 -21.32 -38.81 -5.45
N GLY A 793 -20.20 -38.06 -5.61
CA GLY A 793 -19.43 -37.98 -6.85
C GLY A 793 -20.10 -37.22 -8.00
N LYS A 794 -21.13 -36.38 -7.71
CA LYS A 794 -21.87 -35.58 -8.70
C LYS A 794 -21.95 -34.12 -8.27
N LYS A 795 -22.19 -33.26 -9.26
CA LYS A 795 -22.53 -31.84 -8.99
C LYS A 795 -23.80 -31.71 -8.15
N LEU A 796 -23.88 -30.62 -7.38
CA LEU A 796 -25.05 -30.36 -6.53
C LEU A 796 -26.27 -29.95 -7.37
N ASP A 797 -27.41 -30.53 -7.05
CA ASP A 797 -28.70 -30.10 -7.59
C ASP A 797 -29.21 -28.80 -6.92
N GLU A 798 -30.19 -28.13 -7.54
CA GLU A 798 -30.72 -26.85 -7.07
C GLU A 798 -31.33 -26.93 -5.64
N GLY A 799 -31.90 -28.07 -5.26
CA GLY A 799 -32.48 -28.25 -3.93
C GLY A 799 -31.43 -28.27 -2.85
N VAL A 800 -30.31 -29.00 -3.10
CA VAL A 800 -29.15 -29.06 -2.21
C VAL A 800 -28.44 -27.70 -2.17
N GLN A 801 -28.27 -27.02 -3.31
CA GLN A 801 -27.64 -25.69 -3.37
C GLN A 801 -28.39 -24.67 -2.48
N LYS A 802 -29.74 -24.67 -2.53
CA LYS A 802 -30.56 -23.78 -1.73
C LYS A 802 -30.38 -24.02 -0.22
N SER A 803 -30.52 -25.27 0.21
CA SER A 803 -30.42 -25.62 1.64
C SER A 803 -28.99 -25.38 2.18
N LEU A 804 -27.98 -25.68 1.36
CA LEU A 804 -26.59 -25.48 1.70
C LEU A 804 -26.25 -23.98 1.75
N GLY A 805 -26.76 -23.16 0.84
CA GLY A 805 -26.59 -21.73 0.84
C GLY A 805 -27.07 -21.07 2.13
N GLU A 806 -28.26 -21.50 2.61
CA GLU A 806 -28.80 -21.04 3.90
C GLU A 806 -27.90 -21.48 5.08
N ALA A 807 -27.34 -22.68 5.05
CA ALA A 807 -26.44 -23.18 6.09
C ALA A 807 -25.12 -22.42 6.13
N LEU A 808 -24.52 -22.14 4.97
CA LEU A 808 -23.27 -21.37 4.86
C LEU A 808 -23.44 -19.90 5.30
N LEU A 809 -24.54 -19.26 4.94
CA LEU A 809 -24.87 -17.92 5.40
C LEU A 809 -25.07 -17.88 6.92
N ASN A 810 -25.72 -18.89 7.50
CA ASN A 810 -25.89 -19.00 8.95
C ASN A 810 -24.53 -19.22 9.65
N ALA A 811 -23.66 -20.06 9.09
CA ALA A 811 -22.31 -20.29 9.63
C ALA A 811 -21.47 -19.01 9.66
N ALA A 812 -21.63 -18.14 8.65
CA ALA A 812 -20.96 -16.84 8.60
C ALA A 812 -21.44 -15.86 9.69
N HIS A 813 -22.69 -15.97 10.15
CA HIS A 813 -23.28 -15.10 11.18
C HIS A 813 -23.02 -15.58 12.62
N HIS A 814 -22.62 -16.83 12.83
CA HIS A 814 -22.27 -17.32 14.17
C HIS A 814 -20.97 -16.66 14.68
N ARG A 815 -21.10 -15.89 15.78
CA ARG A 815 -19.96 -15.25 16.49
C ARG A 815 -19.30 -16.21 17.48
#